data_66f97360fc69c2b8f58d10a44270a9a8
#
_entry.id   66f97360fc69c2b8f58d10a44270a9a8
#
_cell.length_a   1.000
_cell.length_b   1.000
_cell.length_c   1.000
_cell.angle_alpha   90.00
_cell.angle_beta   90.00
_cell.angle_gamma   90.00
#
_symmetry.space_group_name_H-M   'P 1'
#
loop_
_entity.id
_entity.type
_entity.pdbx_description
1 polymer ?
#
loop_
_entity_poly.entity_id
_entity_poly.type
_entity_poly.pdbx_seq_one_letter_code
_entity_poly.pdbx_strand_id
1 'polypeptide(L)'
;MNTIDRSIRSNRNETPFVVGHNTQRRACGRITALGMAMAIGFAMSAHALPTGGVVATGSASINSGAGNTVINQVTTNAVINWQSFSIGAGESVRFAQPGSNSVTLNRVLGAEPSSILGNLSANGNIFVVNPNGVLFGRGAQVNVGGLVASTLDIADSDFMSGRYKFSDAGTGSVVNQGTISADGGSVALLGATVGNDGVISARMGSVSLAAGSAITLDVAGDGLLNVAISQGAVNALAQNGGLIRADGGRVLLTAHSAGTLMQSAVNNTGVIQAQTIENHSGTIRLMGDMHNGRVQVGGTLDASAPNTGHGGFIDTSAARVSIANGANITTAAARGTTGTWLIDPQDFTVGSGATDNISGPTLSALLVTNSVVINTAIGPDATVAGTPPVTTLNTATNGNGDIHINQAISWTATPSTTTLTLNAARDVNVNAPISATNGNFVVCCGRDANVNAAITTVNGSVLLNAGRNLNLLAALTTTDGNVSMCAANDVTISAQISLTRGSSIPSQSLNLPLGLVLNAGYGGTGPGVAGGTVVFTPLTPPAAVTGPNAPVTIIYNPVAYTTPTDYLPNMTLTGGATLTQRMLVFASVADKTFDGTTSATLLALKGAPTGVTLVAGAGSTANFDTSAIGSGKSVTSTGYTLGGANANDYALAISCCGPADARTTGNIVAAVVVPPPVVVPPPVVVPPPVVVPPPVVVPPPVVVPPPVVVPPPVVVPPPVVVPPPVVVAPPVLVPPSVISPQPDIPTIYVPPTTVPPVSIALVDVPPVALVSTPPPIAPPYTPPPVLVITPPPVPVEEIYVPPVRPRKQDRN
;
A
#
# COMPACT_ATOMS: atom_id res chain seq x y z
N MET A 1 -58.75 34.13 -22.70
CA MET A 1 -60.18 33.91 -22.73
C MET A 1 -60.53 32.92 -21.60
N ASN A 2 -61.26 33.49 -20.66
CA ASN A 2 -62.18 32.91 -19.63
C ASN A 2 -61.62 31.91 -18.64
N THR A 3 -61.28 32.29 -17.43
CA THR A 3 -62.09 32.61 -16.22
C THR A 3 -63.29 31.72 -16.00
N ILE A 4 -63.37 30.94 -14.93
CA ILE A 4 -64.50 30.83 -14.04
C ILE A 4 -64.01 30.46 -12.63
N ASP A 5 -64.41 31.33 -11.73
CA ASP A 5 -64.35 31.38 -10.29
C ASP A 5 -65.54 30.62 -9.70
N ARG A 6 -65.43 29.88 -8.58
CA ARG A 6 -66.55 29.69 -7.67
C ARG A 6 -66.07 29.38 -6.23
N SER A 7 -66.22 30.39 -5.42
CA SER A 7 -66.29 30.35 -3.95
C SER A 7 -67.54 29.68 -3.39
N ILE A 8 -67.41 28.88 -2.32
CA ILE A 8 -68.49 28.66 -1.35
C ILE A 8 -67.88 28.82 0.07
N ARG A 9 -68.46 29.79 0.80
CA ARG A 9 -68.30 30.01 2.24
C ARG A 9 -69.24 29.05 3.01
N SER A 10 -68.74 28.55 4.16
CA SER A 10 -69.56 28.31 5.33
C SER A 10 -68.77 28.41 6.62
N ASN A 11 -69.35 29.22 7.54
CA ASN A 11 -68.93 29.53 8.91
C ASN A 11 -69.04 28.33 9.85
N ARG A 12 -68.12 28.15 10.81
CA ARG A 12 -68.39 28.28 12.26
C ARG A 12 -67.15 28.12 13.11
N ASN A 13 -67.10 28.92 14.14
CA ASN A 13 -66.18 29.06 15.24
C ASN A 13 -65.60 27.74 15.82
N GLU A 14 -64.37 27.72 16.21
CA GLU A 14 -63.88 27.37 17.55
C GLU A 14 -62.38 27.61 17.69
N THR A 15 -61.99 28.11 18.84
CA THR A 15 -60.72 28.42 19.52
C THR A 15 -59.40 27.94 18.96
N PRO A 16 -58.28 28.75 19.10
CA PRO A 16 -56.99 28.48 18.53
C PRO A 16 -56.18 27.50 19.40
N PHE A 17 -55.91 26.30 18.83
CA PHE A 17 -54.84 25.45 19.32
C PHE A 17 -53.58 25.76 18.52
N VAL A 18 -52.53 26.17 19.18
CA VAL A 18 -51.22 26.42 18.58
C VAL A 18 -50.57 25.07 18.29
N VAL A 19 -50.62 24.60 17.01
CA VAL A 19 -49.85 23.47 16.55
C VAL A 19 -48.63 24.02 15.82
N GLY A 20 -47.47 23.88 16.44
CA GLY A 20 -46.19 24.25 15.83
C GLY A 20 -45.95 23.43 14.57
N HIS A 21 -45.82 24.09 13.43
CA HIS A 21 -45.39 23.49 12.18
C HIS A 21 -43.92 23.12 12.27
N ASN A 22 -43.66 21.83 12.40
CA ASN A 22 -42.37 21.24 12.29
C ASN A 22 -42.04 21.11 10.79
N THR A 23 -41.47 22.17 10.18
CA THR A 23 -40.87 22.07 8.87
C THR A 23 -39.58 21.28 9.00
N GLN A 24 -39.62 20.01 8.66
CA GLN A 24 -38.39 19.20 8.38
C GLN A 24 -37.63 19.85 7.22
N ARG A 25 -36.75 20.79 7.52
CA ARG A 25 -35.61 21.09 6.64
C ARG A 25 -34.63 19.94 6.78
N ARG A 26 -34.46 19.19 5.72
CA ARG A 26 -33.35 18.27 5.56
C ARG A 26 -32.08 19.04 5.83
N ALA A 27 -31.50 18.82 7.00
CA ALA A 27 -30.20 19.35 7.34
C ALA A 27 -29.18 18.60 6.49
N CYS A 28 -28.63 19.31 5.51
CA CYS A 28 -27.34 18.99 4.94
C CYS A 28 -26.33 19.01 6.10
N GLY A 29 -25.87 17.84 6.54
CA GLY A 29 -25.04 17.68 7.72
C GLY A 29 -23.73 18.45 7.58
N ARG A 30 -23.64 19.58 8.24
CA ARG A 30 -22.37 20.26 8.50
C ARG A 30 -21.62 19.46 9.57
N ILE A 31 -20.63 18.70 9.15
CA ILE A 31 -19.60 18.11 10.02
C ILE A 31 -18.60 19.21 10.48
N THR A 32 -19.07 20.41 10.66
CA THR A 32 -18.26 21.54 11.19
C THR A 32 -18.49 21.80 12.68
N ALA A 33 -19.35 21.02 13.34
CA ALA A 33 -19.72 21.31 14.73
C ALA A 33 -18.87 20.58 15.78
N LEU A 34 -18.07 19.57 15.42
CA LEU A 34 -17.21 18.89 16.41
C LEU A 34 -15.86 19.60 16.65
N GLY A 35 -15.41 20.42 15.71
CA GLY A 35 -14.20 21.24 15.90
C GLY A 35 -14.38 22.43 16.85
N MET A 36 -15.60 22.85 17.14
CA MET A 36 -15.87 24.04 17.97
C MET A 36 -16.19 23.71 19.44
N ALA A 37 -16.55 22.47 19.76
CA ALA A 37 -16.85 22.09 21.14
C ALA A 37 -15.59 21.82 22.00
N MET A 38 -14.42 21.60 21.37
CA MET A 38 -13.15 21.39 22.09
C MET A 38 -12.48 22.69 22.56
N ALA A 39 -12.88 23.85 22.08
CA ALA A 39 -12.29 25.12 22.47
C ALA A 39 -12.89 25.72 23.79
N ILE A 40 -13.94 25.12 24.36
CA ILE A 40 -14.68 25.71 25.47
C ILE A 40 -14.31 25.11 26.84
N GLY A 41 -13.47 24.09 26.90
CA GLY A 41 -13.13 23.36 28.14
C GLY A 41 -11.90 23.84 28.90
N PHE A 42 -11.07 24.74 28.36
CA PHE A 42 -9.90 25.27 29.07
C PHE A 42 -10.25 26.59 29.78
N ALA A 43 -10.89 26.48 30.95
CA ALA A 43 -10.86 27.56 31.89
C ALA A 43 -9.39 27.76 32.32
N MET A 44 -8.76 28.81 31.83
CA MET A 44 -7.38 29.18 32.11
C MET A 44 -7.17 29.42 33.60
N SER A 45 -6.67 28.43 34.33
CA SER A 45 -5.87 28.73 35.49
C SER A 45 -4.54 29.28 34.98
N ALA A 46 -4.27 30.56 35.23
CA ALA A 46 -3.00 31.20 34.90
C ALA A 46 -1.89 30.60 35.77
N HIS A 47 -1.41 29.39 35.40
CA HIS A 47 -0.19 28.84 35.98
C HIS A 47 0.98 29.40 35.17
N ALA A 48 1.72 30.27 35.76
CA ALA A 48 2.83 30.99 35.18
C ALA A 48 3.98 30.05 34.97
N LEU A 49 4.80 29.48 35.22
CA LEU A 49 5.95 28.63 34.93
C LEU A 49 5.77 27.20 35.46
N PRO A 50 6.54 26.21 34.93
CA PRO A 50 6.57 24.85 35.50
C PRO A 50 6.86 24.85 37.00
N THR A 51 6.11 24.04 37.78
CA THR A 51 6.22 23.98 39.25
C THR A 51 6.51 22.57 39.74
N GLY A 52 7.16 22.45 40.89
CA GLY A 52 7.39 21.16 41.54
C GLY A 52 8.30 20.21 40.79
N GLY A 53 9.25 20.75 40.01
CA GLY A 53 10.18 19.92 39.22
C GLY A 53 11.16 19.16 40.08
N VAL A 54 11.17 17.81 39.95
CA VAL A 54 12.10 16.87 40.59
C VAL A 54 12.79 16.03 39.54
N VAL A 55 14.12 16.04 39.51
CA VAL A 55 14.90 15.17 38.63
C VAL A 55 14.81 13.72 39.16
N ALA A 56 14.08 12.87 38.44
CA ALA A 56 13.88 11.48 38.81
C ALA A 56 15.04 10.59 38.38
N THR A 57 15.58 10.82 37.18
CA THR A 57 16.69 10.04 36.59
C THR A 57 17.58 10.96 35.75
N GLY A 58 18.88 10.69 35.72
CA GLY A 58 19.86 11.56 35.08
C GLY A 58 20.30 12.70 36.02
N SER A 59 20.86 13.78 35.45
CA SER A 59 21.34 14.94 36.17
C SER A 59 20.97 16.25 35.46
N ALA A 60 20.25 17.11 36.16
CA ALA A 60 19.89 18.45 35.71
C ALA A 60 19.72 19.40 36.90
N SER A 61 19.89 20.69 36.70
CA SER A 61 19.51 21.72 37.64
C SER A 61 18.38 22.57 37.06
N ILE A 62 17.44 22.96 37.92
CA ILE A 62 16.27 23.78 37.57
C ILE A 62 16.41 25.13 38.26
N ASN A 63 16.50 26.19 37.46
CA ASN A 63 16.66 27.56 37.97
C ASN A 63 15.46 28.38 37.48
N SER A 64 14.54 28.73 38.39
CA SER A 64 13.35 29.54 38.09
C SER A 64 13.55 30.96 38.60
N GLY A 65 13.28 31.92 37.71
CA GLY A 65 13.26 33.36 38.00
C GLY A 65 11.92 34.01 37.60
N ALA A 66 11.82 35.32 37.67
CA ALA A 66 10.63 36.04 37.28
C ALA A 66 10.43 35.92 35.74
N GLY A 67 9.39 35.18 35.33
CA GLY A 67 9.04 34.99 33.91
C GLY A 67 9.93 34.04 33.12
N ASN A 68 10.92 33.36 33.73
CA ASN A 68 11.74 32.39 33.07
C ASN A 68 12.14 31.20 33.93
N THR A 69 12.28 30.01 33.30
CA THR A 69 12.90 28.84 33.92
C THR A 69 13.99 28.30 32.99
N VAL A 70 15.19 28.09 33.55
CA VAL A 70 16.32 27.49 32.84
C VAL A 70 16.63 26.11 33.43
N ILE A 71 16.59 25.08 32.62
CA ILE A 71 16.97 23.72 32.97
C ILE A 71 18.34 23.45 32.35
N ASN A 72 19.36 23.25 33.19
CA ASN A 72 20.70 22.85 32.72
C ASN A 72 20.88 21.35 32.93
N GLN A 73 20.82 20.61 31.83
CA GLN A 73 21.00 19.16 31.85
C GLN A 73 22.48 18.80 31.68
N VAL A 74 22.92 17.85 32.46
CA VAL A 74 24.34 17.39 32.45
C VAL A 74 24.50 16.05 31.76
N THR A 75 23.52 15.13 31.95
CA THR A 75 23.51 13.79 31.29
C THR A 75 22.83 13.87 29.94
N THR A 76 23.16 12.94 29.01
CA THR A 76 22.52 12.87 27.69
C THR A 76 21.01 12.69 27.81
N ASN A 77 20.54 11.84 28.73
CA ASN A 77 19.12 11.63 29.02
C ASN A 77 18.81 12.06 30.45
N ALA A 78 17.65 12.68 30.65
CA ALA A 78 17.13 13.04 31.98
C ALA A 78 15.63 12.92 32.03
N VAL A 79 15.10 12.49 33.16
CA VAL A 79 13.66 12.45 33.49
C VAL A 79 13.39 13.46 34.58
N ILE A 80 12.47 14.38 34.34
CA ILE A 80 12.02 15.39 35.33
C ILE A 80 10.51 15.22 35.54
N ASN A 81 10.12 14.94 36.76
CA ASN A 81 8.71 14.86 37.14
C ASN A 81 8.29 16.25 37.64
N TRP A 82 7.16 16.76 37.16
CA TRP A 82 6.61 18.06 37.46
C TRP A 82 5.25 17.94 38.13
N GLN A 83 4.92 18.88 39.01
CA GLN A 83 3.55 19.05 39.49
C GLN A 83 2.68 19.73 38.40
N SER A 84 3.23 20.71 37.70
CA SER A 84 2.64 21.31 36.51
C SER A 84 3.72 21.69 35.51
N PHE A 85 3.45 21.56 34.22
CA PHE A 85 4.34 22.04 33.17
C PHE A 85 3.55 22.91 32.19
N SER A 86 3.44 24.19 32.52
CA SER A 86 2.79 25.23 31.72
C SER A 86 3.74 26.42 31.52
N ILE A 87 3.54 27.22 30.49
CA ILE A 87 4.31 28.44 30.20
C ILE A 87 3.34 29.54 29.85
N GLY A 88 3.26 30.56 30.67
CA GLY A 88 2.36 31.71 30.46
C GLY A 88 2.78 32.58 29.28
N ALA A 89 1.85 33.39 28.79
CA ALA A 89 2.14 34.35 27.73
C ALA A 89 3.24 35.32 28.16
N GLY A 90 4.29 35.49 27.38
CA GLY A 90 5.45 36.31 27.70
C GLY A 90 6.49 35.63 28.60
N GLU A 91 6.23 34.43 29.08
CA GLU A 91 7.18 33.63 29.84
C GLU A 91 8.02 32.71 28.97
N SER A 92 9.10 32.16 29.53
CA SER A 92 10.00 31.26 28.78
C SER A 92 10.52 30.12 29.64
N VAL A 93 10.66 28.96 28.98
CA VAL A 93 11.39 27.79 29.49
C VAL A 93 12.49 27.44 28.50
N ARG A 94 13.71 27.31 29.00
CA ARG A 94 14.88 26.95 28.20
C ARG A 94 15.58 25.74 28.77
N PHE A 95 15.83 24.77 27.89
CA PHE A 95 16.68 23.62 28.19
C PHE A 95 18.08 23.85 27.57
N ALA A 96 19.10 23.85 28.41
CA ALA A 96 20.50 23.79 27.99
C ALA A 96 21.00 22.36 28.18
N GLN A 97 21.14 21.65 27.10
CA GLN A 97 21.46 20.20 27.05
C GLN A 97 22.89 19.99 26.57
N PRO A 98 23.54 18.83 26.88
CA PRO A 98 24.90 18.54 26.46
C PRO A 98 25.12 18.58 24.93
N GLY A 99 24.12 18.20 24.13
CA GLY A 99 24.22 18.20 22.67
C GLY A 99 22.85 18.04 22.01
N SER A 100 22.83 18.06 20.67
CA SER A 100 21.61 17.94 19.87
C SER A 100 20.92 16.58 20.03
N ASN A 101 21.67 15.53 20.37
CA ASN A 101 21.11 14.19 20.60
C ASN A 101 20.64 13.96 22.04
N SER A 102 20.76 14.96 22.93
CA SER A 102 20.28 14.86 24.30
C SER A 102 18.77 14.91 24.35
N VAL A 103 18.17 14.19 25.29
CA VAL A 103 16.72 14.07 25.44
C VAL A 103 16.30 14.35 26.88
N THR A 104 15.27 15.19 27.08
CA THR A 104 14.66 15.41 28.39
C THR A 104 13.21 14.98 28.37
N LEU A 105 12.83 14.03 29.23
CA LEU A 105 11.44 13.69 29.50
C LEU A 105 10.90 14.59 30.62
N ASN A 106 9.87 15.38 30.31
CA ASN A 106 9.11 16.20 31.25
C ASN A 106 7.75 15.52 31.48
N ARG A 107 7.62 14.78 32.57
CA ARG A 107 6.37 14.09 32.95
C ARG A 107 5.61 14.93 33.97
N VAL A 108 4.33 15.18 33.71
CA VAL A 108 3.43 15.90 34.62
C VAL A 108 2.65 14.91 35.46
N LEU A 109 2.77 15.05 36.78
CA LEU A 109 2.10 14.21 37.78
C LEU A 109 0.84 14.85 38.36
N GLY A 110 0.66 16.17 38.18
CA GLY A 110 -0.55 16.87 38.61
C GLY A 110 -1.74 16.64 37.71
N ALA A 111 -2.92 17.05 38.15
CA ALA A 111 -4.19 16.79 37.47
C ALA A 111 -4.52 17.81 36.37
N GLU A 112 -3.73 18.87 36.21
CA GLU A 112 -4.01 19.94 35.26
C GLU A 112 -3.34 19.67 33.90
N PRO A 113 -3.97 20.02 32.76
CA PRO A 113 -3.34 19.96 31.46
C PRO A 113 -2.18 20.95 31.34
N SER A 114 -1.23 20.68 30.49
CA SER A 114 -0.14 21.58 30.14
C SER A 114 -0.59 22.62 29.12
N SER A 115 -0.48 23.92 29.47
CA SER A 115 -0.77 25.05 28.59
C SER A 115 0.51 25.81 28.27
N ILE A 116 1.04 25.64 27.08
CA ILE A 116 2.23 26.35 26.58
C ILE A 116 1.75 27.54 25.77
N LEU A 117 1.82 28.74 26.34
CA LEU A 117 1.40 29.99 25.69
C LEU A 117 2.57 30.92 25.40
N GLY A 118 3.75 30.62 25.97
CA GLY A 118 5.00 31.38 25.84
C GLY A 118 6.07 30.64 25.06
N ASN A 119 7.33 30.87 25.39
CA ASN A 119 8.48 30.35 24.68
C ASN A 119 9.02 29.06 25.32
N LEU A 120 9.16 28.01 24.54
CA LEU A 120 9.87 26.77 24.89
C LEU A 120 11.07 26.58 23.94
N SER A 121 12.28 26.51 24.48
CA SER A 121 13.47 26.34 23.66
C SER A 121 14.43 25.28 24.20
N ALA A 122 15.10 24.55 23.29
CA ALA A 122 16.11 23.55 23.62
C ALA A 122 17.09 23.37 22.45
N ASN A 123 18.33 23.01 22.76
CA ASN A 123 19.32 22.62 21.75
C ASN A 123 19.29 21.11 21.43
N GLY A 124 18.48 20.31 22.11
CA GLY A 124 18.23 18.90 21.90
C GLY A 124 16.73 18.58 21.88
N ASN A 125 16.37 17.37 22.28
CA ASN A 125 15.03 16.83 22.16
C ASN A 125 14.25 16.96 23.47
N ILE A 126 13.00 17.38 23.39
CA ILE A 126 12.10 17.58 24.53
C ILE A 126 10.89 16.65 24.39
N PHE A 127 10.63 15.87 25.42
CA PHE A 127 9.41 15.09 25.58
C PHE A 127 8.56 15.74 26.66
N VAL A 128 7.29 16.00 26.37
CA VAL A 128 6.28 16.50 27.30
C VAL A 128 5.18 15.46 27.39
N VAL A 129 5.05 14.84 28.55
CA VAL A 129 4.05 13.80 28.81
C VAL A 129 3.07 14.32 29.87
N ASN A 130 1.80 14.45 29.49
CA ASN A 130 0.73 14.84 30.40
C ASN A 130 -0.58 14.13 30.04
N PRO A 131 -1.02 13.13 30.83
CA PRO A 131 -2.25 12.38 30.59
C PRO A 131 -3.51 13.25 30.50
N ASN A 132 -3.49 14.45 31.10
CA ASN A 132 -4.62 15.39 31.13
C ASN A 132 -4.68 16.27 29.86
N GLY A 133 -3.64 16.26 29.03
CA GLY A 133 -3.58 16.99 27.77
C GLY A 133 -2.41 17.97 27.67
N VAL A 134 -2.05 18.32 26.43
CA VAL A 134 -1.01 19.31 26.11
C VAL A 134 -1.55 20.27 25.05
N LEU A 135 -1.59 21.54 25.35
CA LEU A 135 -1.98 22.61 24.45
C LEU A 135 -0.78 23.53 24.17
N PHE A 136 -0.37 23.62 22.92
CA PHE A 136 0.46 24.75 22.45
C PHE A 136 -0.49 25.80 21.92
N GLY A 137 -0.74 26.85 22.73
CA GLY A 137 -1.77 27.83 22.42
C GLY A 137 -1.30 28.88 21.40
N ARG A 138 -2.23 29.74 21.00
CA ARG A 138 -1.93 30.84 20.07
C ARG A 138 -0.88 31.75 20.67
N GLY A 139 0.21 31.97 19.97
CA GLY A 139 1.35 32.76 20.47
C GLY A 139 2.50 31.92 21.03
N ALA A 140 2.29 30.64 21.31
CA ALA A 140 3.37 29.73 21.67
C ALA A 140 4.46 29.68 20.61
N GLN A 141 5.72 29.76 21.04
CA GLN A 141 6.90 29.63 20.21
C GLN A 141 7.75 28.51 20.77
N VAL A 142 7.74 27.37 20.08
CA VAL A 142 8.54 26.21 20.43
C VAL A 142 9.68 26.07 19.43
N ASN A 143 10.93 26.14 19.90
CA ASN A 143 12.12 26.00 19.06
C ASN A 143 13.07 24.99 19.71
N VAL A 144 13.12 23.80 19.21
CA VAL A 144 13.81 22.64 19.81
C VAL A 144 14.47 21.78 18.74
N GLY A 145 15.44 20.95 19.13
CA GLY A 145 16.02 19.96 18.23
C GLY A 145 15.04 18.86 17.80
N GLY A 146 14.10 18.49 18.69
CA GLY A 146 12.97 17.60 18.43
C GLY A 146 11.94 17.69 19.54
N LEU A 147 10.67 17.36 19.25
CA LEU A 147 9.55 17.42 20.18
C LEU A 147 8.73 16.13 20.14
N VAL A 148 8.46 15.58 21.31
CA VAL A 148 7.38 14.62 21.51
C VAL A 148 6.41 15.17 22.54
N ALA A 149 5.16 15.37 22.19
CA ALA A 149 4.09 15.73 23.11
C ALA A 149 3.06 14.60 23.17
N SER A 150 2.78 14.08 24.36
CA SER A 150 2.00 12.85 24.53
C SER A 150 1.03 12.93 25.71
N THR A 151 -0.17 12.35 25.53
CA THR A 151 -1.08 11.98 26.61
C THR A 151 -0.89 10.53 27.06
N LEU A 152 -0.06 9.77 26.37
CA LEU A 152 0.36 8.43 26.74
C LEU A 152 1.62 8.53 27.59
N ASP A 153 1.76 7.67 28.61
CA ASP A 153 2.96 7.63 29.46
C ASP A 153 4.05 6.72 28.86
N ILE A 154 5.25 6.81 29.38
CA ILE A 154 6.42 6.00 29.01
C ILE A 154 7.19 5.63 30.28
N ALA A 155 7.58 4.36 30.44
CA ALA A 155 8.40 3.93 31.56
C ALA A 155 9.81 4.58 31.51
N ASP A 156 10.32 5.02 32.69
CA ASP A 156 11.65 5.64 32.76
C ASP A 156 12.76 4.72 32.24
N SER A 157 12.67 3.41 32.51
CA SER A 157 13.63 2.42 32.03
C SER A 157 13.65 2.30 30.50
N ASP A 158 12.49 2.42 29.84
CA ASP A 158 12.38 2.39 28.40
C ASP A 158 12.90 3.71 27.79
N PHE A 159 12.49 4.85 28.37
CA PHE A 159 13.00 6.15 27.95
C PHE A 159 14.53 6.24 28.05
N MET A 160 15.10 5.88 29.21
CA MET A 160 16.57 5.94 29.42
C MET A 160 17.35 5.00 28.50
N SER A 161 16.71 3.92 28.04
CA SER A 161 17.30 2.97 27.09
C SER A 161 17.04 3.33 25.62
N GLY A 162 16.40 4.47 25.33
CA GLY A 162 16.05 4.88 23.97
C GLY A 162 14.92 4.05 23.32
N ARG A 163 14.19 3.28 24.12
CA ARG A 163 12.99 2.54 23.66
C ARG A 163 11.75 3.40 23.92
N TYR A 164 11.25 4.07 22.92
CA TYR A 164 10.15 5.03 23.08
C TYR A 164 8.79 4.33 22.88
N LYS A 165 8.39 3.52 23.88
CA LYS A 165 7.10 2.83 23.94
C LYS A 165 6.15 3.57 24.87
N PHE A 166 5.11 4.16 24.28
CA PHE A 166 4.10 4.93 24.98
C PHE A 166 2.84 4.08 25.16
N SER A 167 2.26 4.07 26.35
CA SER A 167 1.01 3.36 26.70
C SER A 167 0.26 4.13 27.80
N ASP A 168 -0.79 3.51 28.36
CA ASP A 168 -1.57 4.08 29.47
C ASP A 168 -2.18 5.45 29.13
N ALA A 169 -3.06 5.42 28.13
CA ALA A 169 -3.68 6.61 27.58
C ALA A 169 -4.46 7.43 28.62
N GLY A 170 -4.08 8.70 28.76
CA GLY A 170 -4.90 9.71 29.42
C GLY A 170 -6.16 10.07 28.62
N THR A 171 -7.04 10.84 29.22
CA THR A 171 -8.28 11.33 28.60
C THR A 171 -8.11 12.63 27.83
N GLY A 172 -6.93 13.26 27.92
CA GLY A 172 -6.62 14.54 27.29
C GLY A 172 -6.36 14.43 25.79
N SER A 173 -6.15 15.59 25.17
CA SER A 173 -5.75 15.71 23.76
C SER A 173 -4.41 16.45 23.64
N VAL A 174 -3.71 16.27 22.52
CA VAL A 174 -2.54 17.07 22.17
C VAL A 174 -2.91 17.98 21.01
N VAL A 175 -2.87 19.31 21.25
CA VAL A 175 -3.30 20.29 20.24
C VAL A 175 -2.23 21.37 20.07
N ASN A 176 -1.84 21.63 18.81
CA ASN A 176 -1.02 22.77 18.45
C ASN A 176 -1.86 23.87 17.80
N GLN A 177 -1.84 25.07 18.36
CA GLN A 177 -2.37 26.31 17.78
C GLN A 177 -1.28 27.39 17.63
N GLY A 178 -0.06 27.09 18.10
CA GLY A 178 1.11 27.95 18.05
C GLY A 178 2.05 27.63 16.91
N THR A 179 3.33 27.94 17.10
CA THR A 179 4.40 27.60 16.16
C THR A 179 5.38 26.64 16.84
N ILE A 180 5.60 25.49 16.21
CA ILE A 180 6.58 24.50 16.61
C ILE A 180 7.62 24.39 15.49
N SER A 181 8.90 24.57 15.82
CA SER A 181 10.03 24.45 14.90
C SER A 181 11.05 23.46 15.46
N ALA A 182 11.36 22.44 14.63
CA ALA A 182 12.34 21.38 14.90
C ALA A 182 13.05 21.00 13.60
N ASP A 183 13.60 21.98 12.86
CA ASP A 183 14.25 21.75 11.58
C ASP A 183 15.49 20.85 11.76
N GLY A 184 15.59 19.80 10.93
CA GLY A 184 16.61 18.74 11.07
C GLY A 184 16.27 17.66 12.09
N GLY A 185 15.16 17.81 12.85
CA GLY A 185 14.69 16.84 13.84
C GLY A 185 13.27 16.38 13.60
N SER A 186 12.61 15.89 14.63
CA SER A 186 11.27 15.32 14.50
C SER A 186 10.28 15.93 15.48
N VAL A 187 9.01 16.05 15.05
CA VAL A 187 7.87 16.43 15.89
C VAL A 187 6.87 15.28 15.92
N ALA A 188 6.52 14.79 17.12
CA ALA A 188 5.48 13.79 17.31
C ALA A 188 4.42 14.28 18.31
N LEU A 189 3.16 14.26 17.90
CA LEU A 189 1.99 14.46 18.75
C LEU A 189 1.27 13.13 18.91
N LEU A 190 1.14 12.64 20.16
CA LEU A 190 0.67 11.28 20.47
C LEU A 190 -0.49 11.32 21.48
N GLY A 191 -1.55 10.56 21.23
CA GLY A 191 -2.69 10.45 22.14
C GLY A 191 -3.91 9.85 21.48
N ALA A 192 -5.06 9.78 22.14
CA ALA A 192 -6.32 9.38 21.50
C ALA A 192 -6.81 10.43 20.49
N THR A 193 -6.57 11.70 20.76
CA THR A 193 -6.91 12.83 19.90
C THR A 193 -5.72 13.75 19.77
N VAL A 194 -5.28 13.96 18.51
CA VAL A 194 -4.15 14.84 18.19
C VAL A 194 -4.53 15.81 17.07
N GLY A 195 -4.15 17.08 17.19
CA GLY A 195 -4.53 18.11 16.23
C GLY A 195 -3.48 19.19 16.03
N ASN A 196 -3.40 19.70 14.80
CA ASN A 196 -2.64 20.89 14.45
C ASN A 196 -3.55 21.93 13.78
N ASP A 197 -3.75 23.07 14.45
CA ASP A 197 -4.40 24.26 13.91
C ASP A 197 -3.43 25.44 13.79
N GLY A 198 -2.16 25.21 14.14
CA GLY A 198 -1.06 26.17 14.08
C GLY A 198 -0.05 25.84 12.98
N VAL A 199 1.22 26.07 13.27
CA VAL A 199 2.34 25.78 12.35
C VAL A 199 3.28 24.77 12.98
N ILE A 200 3.64 23.72 12.24
CA ILE A 200 4.70 22.78 12.59
C ILE A 200 5.72 22.77 11.45
N SER A 201 6.99 23.03 11.75
CA SER A 201 8.13 22.96 10.84
C SER A 201 9.16 21.94 11.32
N ALA A 202 9.50 20.98 10.48
CA ALA A 202 10.57 20.00 10.70
C ALA A 202 11.23 19.68 9.35
N ARG A 203 11.84 20.68 8.70
CA ARG A 203 12.50 20.51 7.40
C ARG A 203 13.64 19.51 7.52
N MET A 204 13.83 18.64 6.52
CA MET A 204 14.80 17.53 6.53
C MET A 204 14.59 16.55 7.71
N GLY A 205 13.40 16.57 8.33
CA GLY A 205 13.02 15.73 9.46
C GLY A 205 11.66 15.09 9.29
N SER A 206 10.97 14.80 10.41
CA SER A 206 9.67 14.11 10.37
C SER A 206 8.64 14.82 11.23
N VAL A 207 7.38 14.86 10.76
CA VAL A 207 6.23 15.24 11.56
C VAL A 207 5.24 14.09 11.64
N SER A 208 4.86 13.69 12.85
CA SER A 208 3.91 12.61 13.08
C SER A 208 2.78 13.03 14.01
N LEU A 209 1.54 12.91 13.57
CA LEU A 209 0.33 13.03 14.39
C LEU A 209 -0.27 11.63 14.49
N ALA A 210 -0.18 10.98 15.66
CA ALA A 210 -0.58 9.59 15.83
C ALA A 210 -1.65 9.44 16.91
N ALA A 211 -2.82 8.92 16.52
CA ALA A 211 -3.95 8.71 17.38
C ALA A 211 -4.15 7.23 17.71
N GLY A 212 -3.88 6.86 18.95
CA GLY A 212 -3.96 5.50 19.48
C GLY A 212 -3.83 5.47 21.00
N SER A 213 -3.88 4.27 21.62
CA SER A 213 -3.70 4.05 23.07
C SER A 213 -2.36 3.40 23.43
N ALA A 214 -1.67 2.81 22.44
CA ALA A 214 -0.28 2.39 22.61
C ALA A 214 0.49 2.64 21.30
N ILE A 215 1.59 3.39 21.41
CA ILE A 215 2.36 3.91 20.27
C ILE A 215 3.85 3.69 20.53
N THR A 216 4.55 3.17 19.54
CA THR A 216 6.01 3.04 19.57
C THR A 216 6.63 4.00 18.56
N LEU A 217 7.64 4.75 19.01
CA LEU A 217 8.49 5.58 18.16
C LEU A 217 9.83 4.89 17.98
N ASP A 218 10.29 4.82 16.72
CA ASP A 218 11.59 4.29 16.38
C ASP A 218 12.28 5.25 15.39
N VAL A 219 13.54 5.54 15.63
CA VAL A 219 14.35 6.35 14.72
C VAL A 219 15.04 5.40 13.75
N ALA A 220 14.55 5.36 12.52
CA ALA A 220 15.13 4.53 11.47
C ALA A 220 16.57 4.91 11.15
N GLY A 221 17.31 4.03 10.48
CA GLY A 221 18.70 4.27 10.07
C GLY A 221 18.91 5.47 9.14
N ASP A 222 17.83 6.00 8.55
CA ASP A 222 17.80 7.24 7.76
C ASP A 222 17.66 8.52 8.62
N GLY A 223 17.60 8.37 9.96
CA GLY A 223 17.41 9.46 10.91
C GLY A 223 15.99 9.98 11.02
N LEU A 224 15.03 9.39 10.28
CA LEU A 224 13.63 9.78 10.30
C LEU A 224 12.81 8.94 11.29
N LEU A 225 11.87 9.60 11.97
CA LEU A 225 11.03 8.96 12.97
C LEU A 225 9.98 8.04 12.33
N ASN A 226 9.96 6.77 12.72
CA ASN A 226 8.89 5.84 12.41
C ASN A 226 7.92 5.74 13.59
N VAL A 227 6.64 5.58 13.28
CA VAL A 227 5.56 5.48 14.28
C VAL A 227 4.76 4.23 14.00
N ALA A 228 4.60 3.39 15.02
CA ALA A 228 3.74 2.22 14.99
C ALA A 228 2.69 2.32 16.10
N ILE A 229 1.40 2.18 15.73
CA ILE A 229 0.30 2.10 16.71
C ILE A 229 0.03 0.62 16.96
N SER A 230 0.31 0.16 18.18
CA SER A 230 0.07 -1.23 18.57
C SER A 230 -1.31 -1.45 19.21
N GLN A 231 -1.93 -0.40 19.74
CA GLN A 231 -3.31 -0.44 20.24
C GLN A 231 -4.06 0.82 19.82
N GLY A 232 -5.27 0.63 19.31
CA GLY A 232 -6.16 1.72 18.94
C GLY A 232 -6.82 2.38 20.16
N ALA A 233 -7.34 3.57 19.97
CA ALA A 233 -8.06 4.34 20.98
C ALA A 233 -9.55 4.48 20.62
N VAL A 234 -10.38 4.73 21.62
CA VAL A 234 -11.80 5.09 21.42
C VAL A 234 -11.86 6.45 20.73
N ASN A 235 -12.58 6.55 19.61
CA ASN A 235 -12.69 7.77 18.80
C ASN A 235 -11.33 8.39 18.41
N ALA A 236 -10.39 7.55 17.97
CA ALA A 236 -9.07 7.99 17.56
C ALA A 236 -9.17 9.04 16.43
N LEU A 237 -8.55 10.22 16.66
CA LEU A 237 -8.60 11.34 15.70
C LEU A 237 -7.22 11.98 15.54
N ALA A 238 -6.72 11.99 14.30
CA ALA A 238 -5.56 12.79 13.91
C ALA A 238 -5.99 13.83 12.86
N GLN A 239 -5.83 15.12 13.16
CA GLN A 239 -6.30 16.17 12.26
C GLN A 239 -5.27 17.27 12.03
N ASN A 240 -5.28 17.83 10.82
CA ASN A 240 -4.55 19.03 10.47
C ASN A 240 -5.47 20.07 9.84
N GLY A 241 -5.65 21.19 10.52
CA GLY A 241 -6.33 22.39 10.02
C GLY A 241 -5.36 23.53 9.72
N GLY A 242 -4.10 23.43 10.19
CA GLY A 242 -3.05 24.43 10.05
C GLY A 242 -2.03 24.10 8.96
N LEU A 243 -0.76 24.47 9.21
CA LEU A 243 0.36 24.21 8.31
C LEU A 243 1.33 23.19 8.94
N ILE A 244 1.62 22.13 8.23
CA ILE A 244 2.73 21.22 8.51
C ILE A 244 3.73 21.32 7.37
N ARG A 245 5.02 21.57 7.68
CA ARG A 245 6.11 21.63 6.71
C ARG A 245 7.25 20.70 7.09
N ALA A 246 7.58 19.76 6.20
CA ALA A 246 8.68 18.83 6.36
C ALA A 246 9.39 18.62 5.01
N ASP A 247 9.80 19.72 4.35
CA ASP A 247 10.46 19.66 3.06
C ASP A 247 11.75 18.82 3.13
N GLY A 248 11.97 17.92 2.18
CA GLY A 248 13.04 16.93 2.19
C GLY A 248 12.86 15.82 3.23
N GLY A 249 11.73 15.76 3.90
CA GLY A 249 11.45 14.82 4.98
C GLY A 249 10.11 14.11 4.84
N ARG A 250 9.48 13.79 5.99
CA ARG A 250 8.30 12.90 6.03
C ARG A 250 7.20 13.47 6.93
N VAL A 251 5.95 13.40 6.48
CA VAL A 251 4.76 13.68 7.30
C VAL A 251 3.89 12.44 7.39
N LEU A 252 3.48 12.09 8.60
CA LEU A 252 2.55 10.98 8.88
C LEU A 252 1.40 11.48 9.76
N LEU A 253 0.17 11.36 9.28
CA LEU A 253 -1.03 11.41 10.10
C LEU A 253 -1.62 10.01 10.17
N THR A 254 -1.81 9.46 11.36
CA THR A 254 -2.35 8.10 11.51
C THR A 254 -3.30 7.99 12.69
N ALA A 255 -4.35 7.18 12.54
CA ALA A 255 -5.32 6.92 13.59
C ALA A 255 -5.80 5.47 13.54
N HIS A 256 -5.79 4.80 14.70
CA HIS A 256 -6.33 3.46 14.88
C HIS A 256 -7.40 3.42 15.95
N SER A 257 -8.53 2.76 15.66
CA SER A 257 -9.65 2.61 16.59
C SER A 257 -9.49 1.37 17.50
N ALA A 258 -10.05 1.45 18.71
CA ALA A 258 -10.15 0.32 19.63
C ALA A 258 -11.29 -0.61 19.20
N GLY A 259 -10.98 -1.63 18.40
CA GLY A 259 -11.94 -2.64 17.95
C GLY A 259 -12.71 -2.25 16.69
N THR A 260 -13.44 -3.21 16.12
CA THR A 260 -14.07 -3.13 14.79
C THR A 260 -15.32 -2.25 14.72
N LEU A 261 -15.95 -1.95 15.85
CA LEU A 261 -17.18 -1.14 15.91
C LEU A 261 -16.91 0.37 16.07
N MET A 262 -15.67 0.76 16.40
CA MET A 262 -15.30 2.15 16.62
C MET A 262 -14.64 2.75 15.39
N GLN A 263 -14.95 4.00 15.08
CA GLN A 263 -14.38 4.68 13.92
C GLN A 263 -13.12 5.46 14.32
N SER A 264 -12.09 5.38 13.48
CA SER A 264 -10.95 6.29 13.53
C SER A 264 -11.02 7.27 12.36
N ALA A 265 -10.52 8.48 12.55
CA ALA A 265 -10.49 9.48 11.50
C ALA A 265 -9.13 10.15 11.38
N VAL A 266 -8.69 10.32 10.14
CA VAL A 266 -7.57 11.17 9.75
C VAL A 266 -8.11 12.25 8.83
N ASN A 267 -7.99 13.51 9.24
CA ASN A 267 -8.55 14.65 8.51
C ASN A 267 -7.47 15.65 8.16
N ASN A 268 -7.41 16.08 6.91
CA ASN A 268 -6.62 17.24 6.51
C ASN A 268 -7.51 18.26 5.82
N THR A 269 -7.69 19.42 6.45
CA THR A 269 -8.33 20.62 5.86
C THR A 269 -7.34 21.76 5.68
N GLY A 270 -6.16 21.64 6.27
CA GLY A 270 -5.05 22.59 6.18
C GLY A 270 -4.06 22.26 5.08
N VAL A 271 -2.81 22.63 5.28
CA VAL A 271 -1.71 22.43 4.35
C VAL A 271 -0.69 21.46 4.94
N ILE A 272 -0.35 20.43 4.21
CA ILE A 272 0.79 19.56 4.48
C ILE A 272 1.75 19.70 3.32
N GLN A 273 2.97 20.13 3.60
CA GLN A 273 4.05 20.35 2.64
C GLN A 273 5.24 19.50 3.02
N ALA A 274 5.64 18.63 2.09
CA ALA A 274 6.86 17.83 2.15
C ALA A 274 7.47 17.81 0.75
N GLN A 275 7.95 18.96 0.30
CA GLN A 275 8.52 19.13 -1.03
C GLN A 275 9.89 18.45 -1.12
N THR A 276 10.25 18.03 -2.32
CA THR A 276 11.60 17.50 -2.60
C THR A 276 12.64 18.63 -2.49
N ILE A 277 13.69 18.37 -1.72
CA ILE A 277 14.89 19.22 -1.63
C ILE A 277 16.08 18.43 -2.17
N GLU A 278 16.67 18.89 -3.27
CA GLU A 278 17.78 18.21 -3.94
C GLU A 278 17.43 16.75 -4.31
N ASN A 279 18.04 15.77 -3.65
CA ASN A 279 17.79 14.34 -3.82
C ASN A 279 16.93 13.73 -2.68
N HIS A 280 16.46 14.55 -1.73
CA HIS A 280 15.59 14.13 -0.65
C HIS A 280 14.11 14.31 -1.04
N SER A 281 13.51 13.26 -1.57
CA SER A 281 12.09 13.29 -1.94
C SER A 281 11.18 13.31 -0.72
N GLY A 282 10.25 14.26 -0.70
CA GLY A 282 9.26 14.37 0.36
C GLY A 282 8.23 13.25 0.35
N THR A 283 7.72 12.92 1.52
CA THR A 283 6.69 11.88 1.66
C THR A 283 5.57 12.36 2.59
N ILE A 284 4.32 12.21 2.16
CA ILE A 284 3.13 12.50 2.95
C ILE A 284 2.29 11.23 3.06
N ARG A 285 1.92 10.82 4.27
CA ARG A 285 1.05 9.67 4.51
C ARG A 285 -0.09 10.03 5.45
N LEU A 286 -1.33 9.75 4.99
CA LEU A 286 -2.54 9.83 5.79
C LEU A 286 -3.12 8.42 5.89
N MET A 287 -3.04 7.80 7.07
CA MET A 287 -3.28 6.38 7.24
C MET A 287 -4.34 6.14 8.32
N GLY A 288 -5.53 5.73 7.92
CA GLY A 288 -6.57 5.24 8.82
C GLY A 288 -6.51 3.73 8.99
N ASP A 289 -7.36 3.22 9.88
CA ASP A 289 -7.57 1.78 10.04
C ASP A 289 -8.19 1.18 8.76
N MET A 290 -7.66 0.04 8.30
CA MET A 290 -8.15 -0.64 7.09
C MET A 290 -9.46 -1.41 7.32
N HIS A 291 -9.94 -1.58 8.57
CA HIS A 291 -11.21 -2.22 8.85
C HIS A 291 -12.37 -1.23 8.80
N ASN A 292 -12.24 -0.08 9.46
CA ASN A 292 -13.33 0.88 9.65
C ASN A 292 -12.87 2.34 9.71
N GLY A 293 -11.58 2.62 9.48
CA GLY A 293 -11.01 3.95 9.48
C GLY A 293 -11.43 4.78 8.28
N ARG A 294 -11.32 6.10 8.45
CA ARG A 294 -11.59 7.09 7.41
C ARG A 294 -10.42 8.05 7.24
N VAL A 295 -10.09 8.34 5.99
CA VAL A 295 -9.22 9.44 5.60
C VAL A 295 -10.04 10.45 4.82
N GLN A 296 -10.00 11.74 5.25
CA GLN A 296 -10.66 12.84 4.55
C GLN A 296 -9.61 13.89 4.15
N VAL A 297 -9.59 14.24 2.87
CA VAL A 297 -8.68 15.25 2.32
C VAL A 297 -9.51 16.38 1.72
N GLY A 298 -9.45 17.55 2.35
CA GLY A 298 -10.14 18.77 1.89
C GLY A 298 -9.19 19.94 1.65
N GLY A 299 -7.95 19.85 2.13
CA GLY A 299 -6.92 20.89 2.01
C GLY A 299 -5.84 20.55 0.98
N THR A 300 -4.60 20.97 1.28
CA THR A 300 -3.44 20.78 0.39
C THR A 300 -2.53 19.65 0.89
N LEU A 301 -2.09 18.78 -0.02
CA LEU A 301 -1.00 17.83 0.14
C LEU A 301 0.04 18.12 -0.93
N ASP A 302 1.21 18.66 -0.56
CA ASP A 302 2.25 19.09 -1.50
C ASP A 302 3.56 18.31 -1.27
N ALA A 303 3.81 17.33 -2.14
CA ALA A 303 5.06 16.60 -2.24
C ALA A 303 5.75 16.87 -3.58
N SER A 304 5.63 18.07 -4.11
CA SER A 304 6.21 18.49 -5.38
C SER A 304 7.73 18.69 -5.32
N ALA A 305 8.35 18.75 -6.50
CA ALA A 305 9.75 19.15 -6.70
C ALA A 305 9.80 20.46 -7.50
N PRO A 306 9.60 21.63 -6.86
CA PRO A 306 9.45 22.90 -7.56
C PRO A 306 10.75 23.40 -8.23
N ASN A 307 11.91 23.01 -7.73
CA ASN A 307 13.21 23.47 -8.24
C ASN A 307 13.92 22.40 -9.10
N THR A 308 14.29 21.29 -8.48
CA THR A 308 15.04 20.18 -9.10
C THR A 308 14.63 18.87 -8.43
N GLY A 309 14.94 17.73 -9.06
CA GLY A 309 14.62 16.40 -8.57
C GLY A 309 13.28 15.88 -9.09
N HIS A 310 12.90 14.73 -8.61
CA HIS A 310 11.62 14.07 -8.91
C HIS A 310 10.57 14.44 -7.88
N GLY A 311 9.30 14.43 -8.28
CA GLY A 311 8.19 14.58 -7.35
C GLY A 311 8.20 13.48 -6.29
N GLY A 312 7.69 13.80 -5.10
CA GLY A 312 7.66 12.90 -3.96
C GLY A 312 6.50 11.90 -3.99
N PHE A 313 6.16 11.35 -2.84
CA PHE A 313 5.15 10.32 -2.69
C PHE A 313 4.06 10.75 -1.71
N ILE A 314 2.80 10.56 -2.10
CA ILE A 314 1.62 10.78 -1.25
C ILE A 314 0.87 9.46 -1.12
N ASP A 315 0.45 9.13 0.10
CA ASP A 315 -0.31 7.91 0.43
C ASP A 315 -1.54 8.28 1.26
N THR A 316 -2.72 7.91 0.78
CA THR A 316 -4.00 8.10 1.47
C THR A 316 -4.71 6.75 1.58
N SER A 317 -4.57 6.08 2.72
CA SER A 317 -5.01 4.70 2.92
C SER A 317 -5.90 4.56 4.15
N ALA A 318 -7.07 3.95 3.99
CA ALA A 318 -8.00 3.59 5.06
C ALA A 318 -9.11 2.70 4.51
N ALA A 319 -9.97 2.11 5.36
CA ALA A 319 -11.17 1.42 4.88
C ALA A 319 -12.00 2.31 3.93
N ARG A 320 -12.04 3.62 4.21
CA ARG A 320 -12.72 4.62 3.36
C ARG A 320 -11.85 5.86 3.19
N VAL A 321 -11.63 6.27 1.96
CA VAL A 321 -10.94 7.51 1.59
C VAL A 321 -11.94 8.44 0.91
N SER A 322 -11.97 9.70 1.29
CA SER A 322 -12.81 10.73 0.67
C SER A 322 -12.00 11.97 0.35
N ILE A 323 -12.04 12.40 -0.89
CA ILE A 323 -11.34 13.57 -1.42
C ILE A 323 -12.38 14.64 -1.76
N ALA A 324 -12.31 15.77 -1.09
CA ALA A 324 -13.24 16.86 -1.31
C ALA A 324 -12.99 17.53 -2.66
N ASN A 325 -14.07 18.08 -3.24
CA ASN A 325 -13.95 18.95 -4.41
C ASN A 325 -13.13 20.20 -4.01
N GLY A 326 -12.07 20.48 -4.78
CA GLY A 326 -11.15 21.58 -4.47
C GLY A 326 -9.95 21.21 -3.58
N ALA A 327 -9.81 19.96 -3.15
CA ALA A 327 -8.56 19.48 -2.57
C ALA A 327 -7.41 19.67 -3.57
N ASN A 328 -6.27 20.16 -3.08
CA ASN A 328 -5.07 20.37 -3.89
C ASN A 328 -4.01 19.33 -3.53
N ILE A 329 -3.77 18.38 -4.43
CA ILE A 329 -2.79 17.31 -4.23
C ILE A 329 -1.79 17.41 -5.34
N THR A 330 -0.49 17.53 -5.03
CA THR A 330 0.55 17.68 -6.05
C THR A 330 1.81 16.92 -5.72
N THR A 331 2.29 16.18 -6.72
CA THR A 331 3.60 15.53 -6.78
C THR A 331 4.38 16.01 -8.02
N ALA A 332 4.01 17.16 -8.57
CA ALA A 332 4.61 17.75 -9.77
C ALA A 332 6.11 17.92 -9.63
N ALA A 333 6.85 17.78 -10.74
CA ALA A 333 8.27 18.09 -10.80
C ALA A 333 8.53 19.10 -11.93
N ALA A 334 9.18 20.22 -11.60
CA ALA A 334 9.54 21.23 -12.61
C ALA A 334 10.61 20.72 -13.59
N ARG A 335 11.51 19.86 -13.11
CA ARG A 335 12.65 19.30 -13.88
C ARG A 335 12.88 17.85 -13.45
N GLY A 336 12.01 16.95 -13.82
CA GLY A 336 12.12 15.55 -13.46
C GLY A 336 10.84 14.82 -13.76
N THR A 337 10.73 13.59 -13.32
CA THR A 337 9.48 12.84 -13.41
C THR A 337 8.54 13.26 -12.29
N THR A 338 7.25 13.37 -12.60
CA THR A 338 6.23 13.57 -11.57
C THR A 338 6.25 12.41 -10.58
N GLY A 339 5.87 12.67 -9.33
CA GLY A 339 5.75 11.65 -8.30
C GLY A 339 4.43 10.88 -8.39
N THR A 340 4.14 10.11 -7.35
CA THR A 340 2.97 9.23 -7.29
C THR A 340 2.08 9.56 -6.11
N TRP A 341 0.77 9.59 -6.34
CA TRP A 341 -0.25 9.58 -5.31
C TRP A 341 -0.93 8.22 -5.28
N LEU A 342 -0.80 7.51 -4.15
CA LEU A 342 -1.46 6.24 -3.86
C LEU A 342 -2.74 6.50 -3.06
N ILE A 343 -3.82 5.84 -3.46
CA ILE A 343 -5.10 5.80 -2.77
C ILE A 343 -5.44 4.33 -2.52
N ASP A 344 -5.56 3.90 -1.25
CA ASP A 344 -5.78 2.48 -0.93
C ASP A 344 -6.98 2.31 0.03
N PRO A 345 -8.23 2.32 -0.47
CA PRO A 345 -9.43 1.97 0.27
C PRO A 345 -9.83 0.50 0.10
N GLN A 346 -10.97 0.13 0.70
CA GLN A 346 -11.59 -1.17 0.43
C GLN A 346 -12.31 -1.19 -0.93
N ASP A 347 -13.14 -0.20 -1.24
CA ASP A 347 -13.72 0.07 -2.56
C ASP A 347 -13.41 1.49 -2.99
N PHE A 348 -13.47 1.76 -4.29
CA PHE A 348 -13.29 3.10 -4.81
C PHE A 348 -14.29 3.45 -5.91
N THR A 349 -14.95 4.58 -5.76
CA THR A 349 -15.88 5.11 -6.76
C THR A 349 -15.50 6.53 -7.16
N VAL A 350 -15.30 6.73 -8.45
CA VAL A 350 -15.25 8.07 -9.06
C VAL A 350 -16.66 8.44 -9.47
N GLY A 351 -17.26 9.43 -8.80
CA GLY A 351 -18.65 9.79 -9.05
C GLY A 351 -19.06 11.10 -8.36
N SER A 352 -20.35 11.46 -8.49
CA SER A 352 -20.93 12.67 -7.90
C SER A 352 -21.83 12.40 -6.70
N GLY A 353 -21.93 11.15 -6.26
CA GLY A 353 -22.72 10.77 -5.08
C GLY A 353 -22.07 11.22 -3.78
N ALA A 354 -22.86 11.42 -2.74
CA ALA A 354 -22.38 11.87 -1.44
C ALA A 354 -21.44 10.86 -0.73
N THR A 355 -21.49 9.61 -1.15
CA THR A 355 -20.66 8.51 -0.61
C THR A 355 -19.50 8.14 -1.52
N ASP A 356 -19.39 8.75 -2.72
CA ASP A 356 -18.32 8.50 -3.66
C ASP A 356 -17.00 9.08 -3.14
N ASN A 357 -15.90 8.48 -3.55
CA ASN A 357 -14.58 8.82 -3.00
C ASN A 357 -14.03 10.13 -3.56
N ILE A 358 -14.23 10.38 -4.87
CA ILE A 358 -13.76 11.57 -5.57
C ILE A 358 -14.67 11.84 -6.76
N SER A 359 -14.85 13.11 -7.13
CA SER A 359 -15.56 13.46 -8.38
C SER A 359 -14.64 13.33 -9.60
N GLY A 360 -15.21 13.02 -10.77
CA GLY A 360 -14.48 12.94 -12.04
C GLY A 360 -13.70 14.21 -12.38
N PRO A 361 -14.32 15.41 -12.29
CA PRO A 361 -13.60 16.68 -12.49
C PRO A 361 -12.43 16.91 -11.54
N THR A 362 -12.58 16.54 -10.26
CA THR A 362 -11.48 16.65 -9.28
C THR A 362 -10.33 15.72 -9.65
N LEU A 363 -10.61 14.45 -9.93
CA LEU A 363 -9.57 13.49 -10.34
C LEU A 363 -8.91 13.92 -11.65
N SER A 364 -9.68 14.43 -12.61
CA SER A 364 -9.17 14.97 -13.88
C SER A 364 -8.15 16.10 -13.67
N ALA A 365 -8.47 17.05 -12.79
CA ALA A 365 -7.57 18.17 -12.47
C ALA A 365 -6.28 17.68 -11.79
N LEU A 366 -6.37 16.71 -10.90
CA LEU A 366 -5.21 16.15 -10.18
C LEU A 366 -4.32 15.30 -11.10
N LEU A 367 -4.86 14.62 -12.09
CA LEU A 367 -4.10 13.82 -13.07
C LEU A 367 -3.23 14.66 -14.00
N VAL A 368 -3.43 15.96 -14.09
CA VAL A 368 -2.60 16.85 -14.93
C VAL A 368 -1.13 16.79 -14.51
N THR A 369 -0.86 16.73 -13.20
CA THR A 369 0.49 16.81 -12.64
C THR A 369 0.87 15.64 -11.75
N ASN A 370 -0.02 14.66 -11.54
CA ASN A 370 0.24 13.51 -10.67
C ASN A 370 0.01 12.19 -11.42
N SER A 371 0.89 11.23 -11.22
CA SER A 371 0.53 9.83 -11.47
C SER A 371 -0.29 9.33 -10.27
N VAL A 372 -1.47 8.78 -10.55
CA VAL A 372 -2.41 8.32 -9.52
C VAL A 372 -2.54 6.80 -9.59
N VAL A 373 -2.35 6.15 -8.46
CA VAL A 373 -2.54 4.71 -8.29
C VAL A 373 -3.68 4.48 -7.29
N ILE A 374 -4.74 3.86 -7.75
CA ILE A 374 -5.87 3.45 -6.92
C ILE A 374 -5.75 1.95 -6.70
N ASN A 375 -5.43 1.56 -5.49
CA ASN A 375 -5.46 0.15 -5.07
C ASN A 375 -6.70 -0.08 -4.22
N THR A 376 -7.35 -1.24 -4.36
CA THR A 376 -8.39 -1.63 -3.42
C THR A 376 -8.03 -2.93 -2.72
N ALA A 377 -8.62 -3.13 -1.54
CA ALA A 377 -8.43 -4.32 -0.74
C ALA A 377 -9.78 -4.91 -0.35
N ILE A 378 -9.89 -6.24 -0.38
CA ILE A 378 -11.10 -6.92 0.12
C ILE A 378 -11.22 -6.65 1.62
N GLY A 379 -12.38 -6.17 2.05
CA GLY A 379 -12.68 -5.92 3.46
C GLY A 379 -12.74 -7.22 4.28
N PRO A 380 -12.57 -7.14 5.61
CA PRO A 380 -12.50 -8.32 6.48
C PRO A 380 -13.79 -9.14 6.55
N ASP A 381 -14.93 -8.52 6.25
CA ASP A 381 -16.24 -9.20 6.26
C ASP A 381 -16.65 -9.72 4.87
N ALA A 382 -15.75 -9.66 3.89
CA ALA A 382 -15.98 -10.27 2.59
C ALA A 382 -16.06 -11.79 2.75
N THR A 383 -17.25 -12.36 2.50
CA THR A 383 -17.41 -13.81 2.48
C THR A 383 -17.05 -14.36 1.11
N VAL A 384 -16.09 -15.27 1.07
CA VAL A 384 -15.76 -16.05 -0.13
C VAL A 384 -16.80 -17.18 -0.20
N ALA A 385 -17.77 -17.09 -1.12
CA ALA A 385 -18.70 -18.16 -1.37
C ALA A 385 -18.42 -18.85 -2.70
N GLY A 386 -18.20 -20.15 -2.65
CA GLY A 386 -18.08 -21.03 -3.83
C GLY A 386 -16.66 -21.31 -4.29
N THR A 387 -16.52 -22.37 -5.09
CA THR A 387 -15.27 -22.74 -5.78
C THR A 387 -14.84 -21.63 -6.73
N PRO A 388 -13.54 -21.30 -6.79
CA PRO A 388 -13.03 -19.98 -7.07
C PRO A 388 -13.49 -19.40 -8.39
N PRO A 389 -13.65 -18.09 -8.50
CA PRO A 389 -13.65 -17.10 -7.44
C PRO A 389 -14.94 -16.30 -7.42
N VAL A 390 -15.88 -16.63 -6.58
CA VAL A 390 -17.04 -15.76 -6.37
C VAL A 390 -16.97 -15.23 -4.96
N THR A 391 -16.43 -14.03 -4.81
CA THR A 391 -16.57 -13.28 -3.58
C THR A 391 -17.96 -12.68 -3.59
N THR A 392 -18.88 -13.26 -2.85
CA THR A 392 -20.15 -12.60 -2.50
C THR A 392 -19.91 -11.74 -1.28
N LEU A 393 -20.36 -10.52 -1.36
CA LEU A 393 -20.01 -9.49 -0.44
C LEU A 393 -21.16 -9.14 0.42
N ASN A 394 -20.84 -9.01 1.67
CA ASN A 394 -21.72 -8.30 2.57
C ASN A 394 -21.48 -6.80 2.37
N THR A 395 -22.34 -6.17 1.56
CA THR A 395 -22.19 -4.81 1.06
C THR A 395 -22.46 -3.72 2.08
N ALA A 396 -22.85 -4.05 3.32
CA ALA A 396 -23.33 -3.05 4.25
C ALA A 396 -22.23 -2.20 4.89
N THR A 397 -21.03 -2.73 5.08
CA THR A 397 -19.96 -2.05 5.86
C THR A 397 -18.54 -2.16 5.30
N ASN A 398 -18.24 -3.18 4.50
CA ASN A 398 -16.88 -3.45 4.02
C ASN A 398 -16.90 -3.76 2.53
N GLY A 399 -15.91 -3.22 1.84
CA GLY A 399 -15.84 -3.22 0.41
C GLY A 399 -15.47 -4.56 -0.21
N ASN A 400 -15.75 -4.64 -1.47
CA ASN A 400 -15.56 -5.79 -2.33
C ASN A 400 -14.15 -5.86 -2.90
N GLY A 401 -13.43 -4.76 -2.83
CA GLY A 401 -12.23 -4.55 -3.58
C GLY A 401 -12.50 -4.10 -5.01
N ASP A 402 -13.64 -3.45 -5.27
CA ASP A 402 -14.03 -2.97 -6.59
C ASP A 402 -13.60 -1.53 -6.85
N ILE A 403 -13.41 -1.20 -8.13
CA ILE A 403 -13.24 0.17 -8.59
C ILE A 403 -14.33 0.49 -9.62
N HIS A 404 -15.06 1.58 -9.39
CA HIS A 404 -16.12 2.06 -10.28
C HIS A 404 -15.81 3.47 -10.78
N ILE A 405 -15.75 3.65 -12.11
CA ILE A 405 -15.62 4.95 -12.76
C ILE A 405 -17.01 5.33 -13.28
N ASN A 406 -17.80 6.03 -12.45
CA ASN A 406 -19.19 6.41 -12.76
C ASN A 406 -19.31 7.86 -13.25
N GLN A 407 -18.21 8.61 -13.28
CA GLN A 407 -18.14 9.96 -13.81
C GLN A 407 -16.95 10.11 -14.74
N ALA A 408 -17.12 10.89 -15.82
CA ALA A 408 -16.08 11.07 -16.82
C ALA A 408 -14.77 11.64 -16.24
N ILE A 409 -13.65 11.13 -16.74
CA ILE A 409 -12.31 11.60 -16.41
C ILE A 409 -11.64 12.09 -17.69
N SER A 410 -11.12 13.33 -17.68
CA SER A 410 -10.44 13.89 -18.84
C SER A 410 -9.26 14.75 -18.40
N TRP A 411 -8.05 14.47 -18.92
CA TRP A 411 -6.87 15.26 -18.54
C TRP A 411 -5.87 15.37 -19.69
N THR A 412 -5.06 16.42 -19.62
CA THR A 412 -3.85 16.60 -20.43
C THR A 412 -2.66 16.71 -19.49
N ALA A 413 -1.79 15.71 -19.49
CA ALA A 413 -0.64 15.69 -18.60
C ALA A 413 0.41 16.71 -19.01
N THR A 414 0.94 17.46 -18.04
CA THR A 414 1.99 18.47 -18.24
C THR A 414 2.71 18.76 -16.91
N PRO A 415 4.03 19.00 -16.87
CA PRO A 415 4.98 18.98 -17.99
C PRO A 415 5.42 17.57 -18.41
N SER A 416 5.20 16.55 -17.58
CA SER A 416 5.56 15.15 -17.85
C SER A 416 4.31 14.28 -18.01
N THR A 417 4.48 13.12 -18.61
CA THR A 417 3.43 12.11 -18.71
C THR A 417 2.98 11.65 -17.32
N THR A 418 1.67 11.53 -17.16
CA THR A 418 1.06 10.96 -15.94
C THR A 418 0.30 9.68 -16.26
N THR A 419 0.12 8.84 -15.26
CA THR A 419 -0.56 7.56 -15.41
C THR A 419 -1.69 7.44 -14.38
N LEU A 420 -2.89 7.09 -14.84
CA LEU A 420 -3.96 6.59 -13.98
C LEU A 420 -3.89 5.07 -13.94
N THR A 421 -3.62 4.52 -12.77
CA THR A 421 -3.55 3.06 -12.55
C THR A 421 -4.67 2.62 -11.61
N LEU A 422 -5.46 1.65 -12.02
CA LEU A 422 -6.55 1.05 -11.27
C LEU A 422 -6.19 -0.41 -10.93
N ASN A 423 -5.84 -0.69 -9.70
CA ASN A 423 -5.51 -2.02 -9.19
C ASN A 423 -6.63 -2.51 -8.27
N ALA A 424 -7.68 -3.10 -8.82
CA ALA A 424 -8.78 -3.63 -8.02
C ALA A 424 -8.43 -5.03 -7.47
N ALA A 425 -8.76 -5.27 -6.22
CA ALA A 425 -8.68 -6.62 -5.65
C ALA A 425 -9.70 -7.56 -6.32
N ARG A 426 -10.84 -7.01 -6.81
CA ARG A 426 -11.86 -7.76 -7.54
C ARG A 426 -12.10 -7.17 -8.93
N ASP A 427 -13.06 -6.28 -9.13
CA ASP A 427 -13.49 -5.84 -10.45
C ASP A 427 -13.15 -4.36 -10.70
N VAL A 428 -12.88 -4.04 -11.97
CA VAL A 428 -12.86 -2.66 -12.46
C VAL A 428 -14.03 -2.46 -13.43
N ASN A 429 -14.86 -1.45 -13.17
CA ASN A 429 -16.01 -1.10 -13.99
C ASN A 429 -15.87 0.34 -14.50
N VAL A 430 -15.54 0.51 -15.78
CA VAL A 430 -15.46 1.81 -16.45
C VAL A 430 -16.81 2.14 -17.03
N ASN A 431 -17.66 2.84 -16.27
CA ASN A 431 -19.05 3.17 -16.64
C ASN A 431 -19.18 4.58 -17.24
N ALA A 432 -18.12 5.38 -17.24
CA ALA A 432 -18.08 6.73 -17.80
C ALA A 432 -16.80 6.93 -18.64
N PRO A 433 -16.82 7.84 -19.63
CA PRO A 433 -15.70 7.99 -20.55
C PRO A 433 -14.39 8.42 -19.86
N ILE A 434 -13.27 7.90 -20.39
CA ILE A 434 -11.91 8.29 -20.01
C ILE A 434 -11.21 8.89 -21.23
N SER A 435 -10.67 10.11 -21.11
CA SER A 435 -9.92 10.80 -22.14
C SER A 435 -8.58 11.29 -21.61
N ALA A 436 -7.48 10.94 -22.26
CA ALA A 436 -6.13 11.35 -21.84
C ALA A 436 -5.31 11.89 -23.02
N THR A 437 -4.60 13.00 -22.79
CA THR A 437 -3.55 13.50 -23.71
C THR A 437 -2.24 13.51 -22.93
N ASN A 438 -1.18 12.94 -23.51
CA ASN A 438 0.10 12.69 -22.83
C ASN A 438 -0.05 11.89 -21.51
N GLY A 439 -1.12 11.10 -21.39
CA GLY A 439 -1.47 10.36 -20.19
C GLY A 439 -1.75 8.90 -20.49
N ASN A 440 -1.31 8.01 -19.62
CA ASN A 440 -1.52 6.57 -19.73
C ASN A 440 -2.68 6.11 -18.83
N PHE A 441 -3.32 5.02 -19.28
CA PHE A 441 -4.37 4.36 -18.49
C PHE A 441 -4.04 2.88 -18.29
N VAL A 442 -4.03 2.44 -17.03
CA VAL A 442 -3.66 1.07 -16.65
C VAL A 442 -4.75 0.48 -15.75
N VAL A 443 -5.19 -0.72 -16.07
CA VAL A 443 -6.08 -1.55 -15.24
C VAL A 443 -5.40 -2.88 -14.97
N CYS A 444 -5.29 -3.25 -13.70
CA CYS A 444 -4.89 -4.57 -13.25
C CYS A 444 -5.85 -5.03 -12.16
N CYS A 445 -6.80 -5.90 -12.47
CA CYS A 445 -7.80 -6.37 -11.50
C CYS A 445 -7.68 -7.88 -11.23
N GLY A 446 -8.14 -8.27 -10.06
CA GLY A 446 -8.09 -9.67 -9.61
C GLY A 446 -9.13 -10.55 -10.29
N ARG A 447 -10.23 -9.96 -10.81
CA ARG A 447 -11.32 -10.71 -11.46
C ARG A 447 -11.67 -10.12 -12.83
N ASP A 448 -12.68 -9.27 -12.96
CA ASP A 448 -13.17 -8.81 -14.25
C ASP A 448 -12.85 -7.33 -14.49
N ALA A 449 -12.47 -7.01 -15.72
CA ALA A 449 -12.37 -5.65 -16.23
C ALA A 449 -13.49 -5.39 -17.25
N ASN A 450 -14.44 -4.51 -16.91
CA ASN A 450 -15.57 -4.17 -17.74
C ASN A 450 -15.44 -2.73 -18.24
N VAL A 451 -15.25 -2.56 -19.55
CA VAL A 451 -15.18 -1.27 -20.22
C VAL A 451 -16.51 -0.96 -20.85
N ASN A 452 -17.41 -0.31 -20.08
CA ASN A 452 -18.78 0.02 -20.48
C ASN A 452 -18.88 1.40 -21.14
N ALA A 453 -17.82 2.21 -21.10
CA ALA A 453 -17.76 3.53 -21.70
C ALA A 453 -16.44 3.75 -22.46
N ALA A 454 -16.44 4.70 -23.40
CA ALA A 454 -15.31 4.92 -24.31
C ALA A 454 -14.01 5.31 -23.58
N ILE A 455 -12.89 4.76 -24.08
CA ILE A 455 -11.54 5.16 -23.69
C ILE A 455 -10.86 5.79 -24.89
N THR A 456 -10.30 7.00 -24.70
CA THR A 456 -9.58 7.71 -25.75
C THR A 456 -8.24 8.20 -25.20
N THR A 457 -7.13 7.88 -25.89
CA THR A 457 -5.81 8.40 -25.55
C THR A 457 -5.11 9.02 -26.77
N VAL A 458 -4.36 10.09 -26.50
CA VAL A 458 -3.46 10.73 -27.47
C VAL A 458 -2.08 10.85 -26.84
N ASN A 459 -1.05 10.35 -27.50
CA ASN A 459 0.31 10.23 -26.95
C ASN A 459 0.33 9.52 -25.57
N GLY A 460 -0.50 8.50 -25.43
CA GLY A 460 -0.61 7.73 -24.20
C GLY A 460 -1.05 6.30 -24.50
N SER A 461 -0.59 5.35 -23.71
CA SER A 461 -0.84 3.91 -23.87
C SER A 461 -1.91 3.41 -22.91
N VAL A 462 -2.53 2.29 -23.29
CA VAL A 462 -3.58 1.64 -22.50
C VAL A 462 -3.19 0.20 -22.21
N LEU A 463 -3.17 -0.17 -20.94
CA LEU A 463 -3.02 -1.55 -20.48
C LEU A 463 -4.26 -1.97 -19.69
N LEU A 464 -4.97 -2.97 -20.18
CA LEU A 464 -6.11 -3.57 -19.48
C LEU A 464 -5.78 -5.04 -19.19
N ASN A 465 -5.72 -5.43 -17.92
CA ASN A 465 -5.49 -6.81 -17.52
C ASN A 465 -6.51 -7.26 -16.47
N ALA A 466 -7.12 -8.41 -16.71
CA ALA A 466 -8.09 -9.04 -15.81
C ALA A 466 -7.60 -10.41 -15.34
N GLY A 467 -7.79 -10.69 -14.06
CA GLY A 467 -7.50 -12.01 -13.48
C GLY A 467 -8.49 -13.09 -13.93
N ARG A 468 -9.62 -12.69 -14.55
CA ARG A 468 -10.59 -13.59 -15.17
C ARG A 468 -10.96 -13.09 -16.58
N ASN A 469 -11.97 -12.24 -16.74
CA ASN A 469 -12.46 -11.80 -18.04
C ASN A 469 -12.24 -10.31 -18.26
N LEU A 470 -11.91 -9.94 -19.49
CA LEU A 470 -11.90 -8.56 -19.95
C LEU A 470 -13.00 -8.37 -21.00
N ASN A 471 -13.92 -7.45 -20.72
CA ASN A 471 -15.04 -7.14 -21.57
C ASN A 471 -14.95 -5.71 -22.12
N LEU A 472 -14.62 -5.56 -23.41
CA LEU A 472 -14.64 -4.28 -24.11
C LEU A 472 -16.01 -4.09 -24.77
N LEU A 473 -16.90 -3.36 -24.09
CA LEU A 473 -18.28 -3.11 -24.52
C LEU A 473 -18.46 -1.72 -25.16
N ALA A 474 -17.44 -0.85 -25.07
CA ALA A 474 -17.42 0.48 -25.66
C ALA A 474 -16.10 0.76 -26.39
N ALA A 475 -16.08 1.74 -27.30
CA ALA A 475 -14.96 2.00 -28.18
C ALA A 475 -13.66 2.35 -27.40
N LEU A 476 -12.53 1.81 -27.89
CA LEU A 476 -11.19 2.16 -27.46
C LEU A 476 -10.44 2.81 -28.62
N THR A 477 -10.05 4.08 -28.44
CA THR A 477 -9.32 4.84 -29.46
C THR A 477 -7.99 5.32 -28.93
N THR A 478 -6.90 5.02 -29.63
CA THR A 478 -5.55 5.44 -29.25
C THR A 478 -4.82 6.04 -30.44
N THR A 479 -4.28 7.26 -30.26
CA THR A 479 -3.40 7.91 -31.24
C THR A 479 -2.01 8.02 -30.64
N ASP A 480 -1.00 7.52 -31.37
CA ASP A 480 0.41 7.51 -30.96
C ASP A 480 0.68 6.88 -29.57
N GLY A 481 -0.12 5.88 -29.22
CA GLY A 481 0.06 5.03 -28.04
C GLY A 481 0.08 3.54 -28.42
N ASN A 482 0.25 2.67 -27.43
CA ASN A 482 0.14 1.23 -27.57
C ASN A 482 -1.03 0.70 -26.72
N VAL A 483 -1.59 -0.42 -27.12
CA VAL A 483 -2.70 -1.07 -26.40
C VAL A 483 -2.35 -2.50 -26.09
N SER A 484 -2.46 -2.90 -24.83
CA SER A 484 -2.35 -4.29 -24.41
C SER A 484 -3.60 -4.68 -23.61
N MET A 485 -4.28 -5.72 -24.04
CA MET A 485 -5.50 -6.24 -23.42
C MET A 485 -5.30 -7.71 -23.06
N CYS A 486 -5.36 -8.03 -21.77
CA CYS A 486 -5.01 -9.35 -21.28
C CYS A 486 -6.08 -9.90 -20.33
N ALA A 487 -6.37 -11.20 -20.42
CA ALA A 487 -7.24 -11.88 -19.46
C ALA A 487 -6.76 -13.31 -19.19
N ALA A 488 -6.88 -13.74 -17.94
CA ALA A 488 -6.59 -15.13 -17.60
C ALA A 488 -7.57 -16.11 -18.30
N ASN A 489 -8.81 -15.66 -18.54
CA ASN A 489 -9.83 -16.36 -19.31
C ASN A 489 -10.10 -15.56 -20.62
N ASP A 490 -11.27 -15.03 -20.85
CA ASP A 490 -11.65 -14.42 -22.12
C ASP A 490 -11.30 -12.93 -22.22
N VAL A 491 -10.83 -12.50 -23.40
CA VAL A 491 -10.87 -11.13 -23.87
C VAL A 491 -12.00 -11.00 -24.89
N THR A 492 -13.13 -10.41 -24.47
CA THR A 492 -14.32 -10.21 -25.31
C THR A 492 -14.32 -8.80 -25.89
N ILE A 493 -14.33 -8.69 -27.20
CA ILE A 493 -14.35 -7.42 -27.95
C ILE A 493 -15.69 -7.28 -28.62
N SER A 494 -16.54 -6.42 -28.08
CA SER A 494 -17.90 -6.10 -28.59
C SER A 494 -18.01 -4.67 -29.12
N ALA A 495 -16.89 -3.95 -29.15
CA ALA A 495 -16.82 -2.56 -29.65
C ALA A 495 -15.53 -2.34 -30.45
N GLN A 496 -15.50 -1.28 -31.23
CA GLN A 496 -14.39 -0.97 -32.10
C GLN A 496 -13.13 -0.57 -31.32
N ILE A 497 -11.98 -1.11 -31.73
CA ILE A 497 -10.65 -0.64 -31.34
C ILE A 497 -10.09 0.13 -32.53
N SER A 498 -9.70 1.39 -32.32
CA SER A 498 -9.07 2.23 -33.32
C SER A 498 -7.69 2.66 -32.82
N LEU A 499 -6.64 2.21 -33.50
CA LEU A 499 -5.26 2.50 -33.13
C LEU A 499 -4.52 3.11 -34.32
N THR A 500 -4.07 4.36 -34.16
CA THR A 500 -3.30 5.07 -35.20
C THR A 500 -1.94 5.46 -34.65
N ARG A 501 -0.87 5.10 -35.35
CA ARG A 501 0.48 5.50 -34.97
C ARG A 501 1.23 6.14 -36.13
N GLY A 502 1.74 7.35 -35.93
CA GLY A 502 2.63 8.04 -36.85
C GLY A 502 4.12 7.74 -36.64
N SER A 503 4.49 7.18 -35.47
CA SER A 503 5.87 6.95 -35.05
C SER A 503 6.10 5.54 -34.53
N SER A 504 7.30 4.99 -34.78
CA SER A 504 7.78 3.75 -34.17
C SER A 504 8.44 3.98 -32.79
N ILE A 505 8.60 5.23 -32.34
CA ILE A 505 9.25 5.58 -31.07
C ILE A 505 8.37 5.08 -29.92
N PRO A 506 8.92 4.30 -28.95
CA PRO A 506 8.15 3.74 -27.83
C PRO A 506 7.92 4.74 -26.68
N SER A 507 8.24 6.03 -26.87
CA SER A 507 7.89 7.06 -25.89
C SER A 507 6.41 6.96 -25.53
N GLN A 508 6.05 7.05 -24.28
CA GLN A 508 4.69 6.87 -23.76
C GLN A 508 4.17 5.40 -23.83
N SER A 509 5.03 4.41 -24.10
CA SER A 509 4.59 3.04 -24.36
C SER A 509 4.22 2.23 -23.11
N LEU A 510 4.49 2.70 -21.91
CA LEU A 510 4.45 1.88 -20.67
C LEU A 510 5.32 0.61 -20.80
N ASN A 511 6.36 0.63 -21.62
CA ASN A 511 7.12 -0.55 -22.05
C ASN A 511 6.25 -1.64 -22.73
N LEU A 512 5.07 -1.26 -23.22
CA LEU A 512 4.23 -2.16 -23.99
C LEU A 512 4.82 -2.39 -25.38
N PRO A 513 4.61 -3.59 -25.98
CA PRO A 513 4.91 -3.81 -27.37
C PRO A 513 4.21 -2.82 -28.29
N LEU A 514 4.81 -2.49 -29.43
CA LEU A 514 4.20 -1.62 -30.42
C LEU A 514 2.86 -2.17 -30.91
N GLY A 515 1.90 -1.26 -31.08
CA GLY A 515 0.62 -1.58 -31.65
C GLY A 515 -0.41 -2.12 -30.66
N LEU A 516 -1.14 -3.15 -31.10
CA LEU A 516 -2.20 -3.80 -30.34
C LEU A 516 -1.78 -5.20 -29.94
N VAL A 517 -1.83 -5.52 -28.67
CA VAL A 517 -1.65 -6.88 -28.14
C VAL A 517 -2.94 -7.35 -27.48
N LEU A 518 -3.47 -8.50 -27.91
CA LEU A 518 -4.57 -9.22 -27.27
C LEU A 518 -4.02 -10.53 -26.74
N ASN A 519 -4.12 -10.78 -25.43
CA ASN A 519 -3.61 -11.99 -24.78
C ASN A 519 -4.70 -12.60 -23.90
N ALA A 520 -5.30 -13.72 -24.30
CA ALA A 520 -6.40 -14.36 -23.59
C ALA A 520 -6.09 -15.83 -23.30
N GLY A 521 -6.57 -16.30 -22.15
CA GLY A 521 -6.46 -17.69 -21.77
C GLY A 521 -5.13 -18.05 -21.07
N TYR A 522 -4.35 -17.08 -20.60
CA TYR A 522 -3.09 -17.39 -19.90
C TYR A 522 -3.31 -18.08 -18.52
N GLY A 523 -4.54 -18.09 -18.01
CA GLY A 523 -4.95 -18.87 -16.84
C GLY A 523 -5.32 -20.33 -17.16
N GLY A 524 -5.31 -20.73 -18.44
CA GLY A 524 -5.62 -22.07 -18.89
C GLY A 524 -4.59 -23.11 -18.42
N THR A 525 -4.97 -24.39 -18.59
CA THR A 525 -4.14 -25.53 -18.14
C THR A 525 -3.66 -26.42 -19.28
N GLY A 526 -4.04 -26.11 -20.53
CA GLY A 526 -3.69 -26.83 -21.73
C GLY A 526 -4.62 -26.44 -22.88
N PRO A 527 -4.32 -26.89 -24.12
CA PRO A 527 -5.18 -26.66 -25.28
C PRO A 527 -6.51 -27.37 -25.10
N GLY A 528 -7.61 -26.71 -25.51
CA GLY A 528 -8.97 -27.28 -25.41
C GLY A 528 -9.53 -27.42 -24.01
N VAL A 529 -8.75 -27.15 -22.97
CA VAL A 529 -9.22 -27.11 -21.59
C VAL A 529 -9.78 -25.72 -21.31
N ALA A 530 -10.90 -25.63 -20.57
CA ALA A 530 -11.52 -24.37 -20.20
C ALA A 530 -10.45 -23.39 -19.72
N GLY A 531 -10.19 -22.34 -20.45
CA GLY A 531 -9.12 -21.38 -20.19
C GLY A 531 -9.29 -20.10 -20.96
N GLY A 532 -10.38 -19.97 -21.70
CA GLY A 532 -10.75 -18.78 -22.44
C GLY A 532 -9.90 -18.50 -23.68
N THR A 533 -10.34 -17.52 -24.46
CA THR A 533 -9.71 -17.12 -25.73
C THR A 533 -10.03 -15.65 -26.05
N VAL A 534 -9.56 -15.14 -27.18
CA VAL A 534 -10.03 -13.86 -27.74
C VAL A 534 -11.34 -14.09 -28.45
N VAL A 535 -12.39 -13.39 -28.04
CA VAL A 535 -13.74 -13.49 -28.60
C VAL A 535 -14.13 -12.15 -29.23
N PHE A 536 -14.43 -12.18 -30.53
CA PHE A 536 -14.98 -11.01 -31.22
C PHE A 536 -16.50 -11.21 -31.38
N THR A 537 -17.28 -10.29 -30.84
CA THR A 537 -18.65 -10.11 -31.28
C THR A 537 -18.64 -9.48 -32.66
N PRO A 538 -19.44 -9.95 -33.62
CA PRO A 538 -19.40 -9.41 -34.98
C PRO A 538 -19.56 -7.89 -35.00
N LEU A 539 -18.56 -7.19 -35.53
CA LEU A 539 -18.54 -5.73 -35.68
C LEU A 539 -18.70 -5.38 -37.17
N THR A 540 -19.39 -4.27 -37.48
CA THR A 540 -19.48 -3.73 -38.80
C THR A 540 -19.22 -2.22 -38.75
N PRO A 541 -18.04 -1.73 -39.14
CA PRO A 541 -16.87 -2.46 -39.65
C PRO A 541 -16.15 -3.24 -38.53
N PRO A 542 -15.30 -4.24 -38.88
CA PRO A 542 -14.45 -4.93 -37.92
C PRO A 542 -13.53 -3.99 -37.16
N ALA A 543 -12.96 -4.47 -36.05
CA ALA A 543 -11.99 -3.70 -35.28
C ALA A 543 -10.88 -3.17 -36.19
N ALA A 544 -10.60 -1.86 -36.11
CA ALA A 544 -9.68 -1.19 -37.04
C ALA A 544 -8.37 -0.86 -36.33
N VAL A 545 -7.25 -1.23 -36.94
CA VAL A 545 -5.91 -0.81 -36.53
C VAL A 545 -5.24 -0.13 -37.73
N THR A 546 -4.75 1.06 -37.56
CA THR A 546 -4.23 1.89 -38.64
C THR A 546 -2.80 2.37 -38.37
N GLY A 547 -2.07 2.64 -39.49
CA GLY A 547 -0.71 3.17 -39.50
C GLY A 547 0.38 2.10 -39.57
N PRO A 548 1.55 2.44 -40.17
CA PRO A 548 2.62 1.48 -40.43
C PRO A 548 3.31 0.97 -39.16
N ASN A 549 3.15 1.66 -38.06
CA ASN A 549 3.78 1.35 -36.76
C ASN A 549 2.79 0.78 -35.74
N ALA A 550 1.69 0.18 -36.21
CA ALA A 550 0.63 -0.38 -35.38
C ALA A 550 0.38 -1.88 -35.72
N PRO A 551 1.36 -2.76 -35.53
CA PRO A 551 1.16 -4.20 -35.69
C PRO A 551 0.14 -4.71 -34.68
N VAL A 552 -0.53 -5.81 -35.01
CA VAL A 552 -1.42 -6.54 -34.11
C VAL A 552 -0.77 -7.86 -33.72
N THR A 553 -0.76 -8.17 -32.43
CA THR A 553 -0.37 -9.49 -31.93
C THR A 553 -1.52 -10.08 -31.12
N ILE A 554 -1.97 -11.26 -31.51
CA ILE A 554 -2.99 -12.03 -30.80
C ILE A 554 -2.35 -13.28 -30.22
N ILE A 555 -2.44 -13.42 -28.91
CA ILE A 555 -1.98 -14.59 -28.16
C ILE A 555 -3.22 -15.22 -27.53
N TYR A 556 -3.48 -16.49 -27.81
CA TYR A 556 -4.72 -17.13 -27.40
C TYR A 556 -4.54 -18.60 -27.04
N ASN A 557 -5.41 -19.12 -26.17
CA ASN A 557 -5.47 -20.55 -25.90
C ASN A 557 -6.26 -21.26 -27.02
N PRO A 558 -5.62 -22.13 -27.80
CA PRO A 558 -6.30 -22.83 -28.92
C PRO A 558 -7.18 -23.96 -28.40
N VAL A 559 -8.20 -24.30 -29.17
CA VAL A 559 -8.96 -25.56 -28.94
C VAL A 559 -8.06 -26.79 -29.16
N ALA A 560 -7.21 -26.76 -30.17
CA ALA A 560 -6.18 -27.72 -30.42
C ALA A 560 -5.04 -27.08 -31.24
N TYR A 561 -3.81 -27.57 -31.08
CA TYR A 561 -2.67 -27.04 -31.85
C TYR A 561 -2.74 -27.36 -33.35
N THR A 562 -3.56 -28.32 -33.74
CA THR A 562 -3.78 -28.70 -35.18
C THR A 562 -4.82 -27.83 -35.87
N THR A 563 -5.60 -27.02 -35.14
CA THR A 563 -6.69 -26.19 -35.66
C THR A 563 -6.52 -24.76 -35.11
N PRO A 564 -5.52 -23.97 -35.61
CA PRO A 564 -5.34 -22.59 -35.21
C PRO A 564 -6.56 -21.74 -35.61
N THR A 565 -6.91 -20.80 -34.73
CA THR A 565 -7.98 -19.83 -35.03
C THR A 565 -7.41 -18.72 -35.92
N ASP A 566 -8.14 -18.41 -37.02
CA ASP A 566 -7.82 -17.24 -37.85
C ASP A 566 -8.63 -16.01 -37.42
N TYR A 567 -7.94 -14.99 -36.91
CA TYR A 567 -8.54 -13.74 -36.46
C TYR A 567 -8.53 -12.62 -37.52
N LEU A 568 -7.92 -12.86 -38.71
CA LEU A 568 -7.80 -11.86 -39.77
C LEU A 568 -9.17 -11.28 -40.20
N PRO A 569 -10.25 -12.08 -40.30
CA PRO A 569 -11.58 -11.59 -40.67
C PRO A 569 -12.16 -10.55 -39.68
N ASN A 570 -11.66 -10.52 -38.46
CA ASN A 570 -12.11 -9.61 -37.40
C ASN A 570 -11.32 -8.28 -37.39
N MET A 571 -10.36 -8.10 -38.31
CA MET A 571 -9.45 -6.94 -38.34
C MET A 571 -9.59 -6.14 -39.63
N THR A 572 -9.43 -4.83 -39.53
CA THR A 572 -9.18 -3.91 -40.64
C THR A 572 -7.79 -3.32 -40.48
N LEU A 573 -6.81 -3.90 -41.18
CA LEU A 573 -5.42 -3.47 -41.12
C LEU A 573 -5.13 -2.49 -42.26
N THR A 574 -4.63 -1.30 -41.93
CA THR A 574 -4.29 -0.25 -42.87
C THR A 574 -2.87 0.25 -42.65
N GLY A 575 -2.33 1.03 -43.60
CA GLY A 575 -0.99 1.61 -43.48
C GLY A 575 0.14 0.60 -43.38
N GLY A 576 -0.05 -0.63 -43.86
CA GLY A 576 0.94 -1.71 -43.79
C GLY A 576 1.02 -2.41 -42.42
N ALA A 577 0.04 -2.22 -41.56
CA ALA A 577 -0.05 -2.95 -40.29
C ALA A 577 -0.13 -4.46 -40.55
N THR A 578 0.53 -5.25 -39.69
CA THR A 578 0.61 -6.71 -39.82
C THR A 578 -0.11 -7.38 -38.64
N LEU A 579 -0.63 -8.59 -38.87
CA LEU A 579 -1.19 -9.45 -37.84
C LEU A 579 -0.23 -10.60 -37.55
N THR A 580 0.11 -10.80 -36.29
CA THR A 580 0.81 -11.98 -35.78
C THR A 580 -0.11 -12.73 -34.84
N GLN A 581 -0.28 -14.02 -35.03
CA GLN A 581 -1.13 -14.88 -34.19
C GLN A 581 -0.26 -15.96 -33.54
N ARG A 582 -0.37 -16.12 -32.21
CA ARG A 582 0.39 -17.11 -31.46
C ARG A 582 -0.53 -17.92 -30.55
N MET A 583 -0.35 -19.23 -30.56
CA MET A 583 -1.06 -20.14 -29.68
C MET A 583 -0.34 -20.24 -28.33
N LEU A 584 -1.07 -20.14 -27.22
CA LEU A 584 -0.52 -20.38 -25.88
C LEU A 584 -0.10 -21.85 -25.74
N VAL A 585 1.06 -22.05 -25.11
CA VAL A 585 1.56 -23.36 -24.70
C VAL A 585 1.78 -23.40 -23.19
N PHE A 586 1.54 -24.59 -22.63
CA PHE A 586 1.61 -24.83 -21.20
C PHE A 586 2.61 -25.92 -20.90
N ALA A 587 3.46 -25.75 -19.92
CA ALA A 587 4.41 -26.79 -19.53
C ALA A 587 3.71 -27.95 -18.81
N SER A 588 4.15 -29.18 -19.06
CA SER A 588 3.85 -30.32 -18.22
C SER A 588 4.71 -30.30 -16.98
N VAL A 589 4.15 -30.64 -15.83
CA VAL A 589 4.82 -30.69 -14.54
C VAL A 589 4.92 -32.15 -14.11
N ALA A 590 6.09 -32.58 -13.63
CA ALA A 590 6.24 -33.89 -13.00
C ALA A 590 5.45 -33.94 -11.68
N ASP A 591 4.77 -35.04 -11.41
CA ASP A 591 4.15 -35.26 -10.13
C ASP A 591 5.24 -35.24 -9.03
N LYS A 592 5.04 -34.39 -8.03
CA LYS A 592 6.00 -34.22 -6.93
C LYS A 592 5.53 -35.00 -5.73
N THR A 593 6.40 -35.87 -5.20
CA THR A 593 6.18 -36.45 -3.87
C THR A 593 6.34 -35.35 -2.80
N PHE A 594 5.41 -35.28 -1.87
CA PHE A 594 5.46 -34.32 -0.78
C PHE A 594 6.79 -34.37 -0.01
N ASP A 595 7.50 -33.24 0.01
CA ASP A 595 8.78 -33.07 0.70
C ASP A 595 8.82 -31.75 1.52
N GLY A 596 7.67 -31.05 1.64
CA GLY A 596 7.56 -29.79 2.36
C GLY A 596 8.02 -28.56 1.58
N THR A 597 8.53 -28.71 0.35
CA THR A 597 8.97 -27.59 -0.50
C THR A 597 7.99 -27.28 -1.62
N THR A 598 8.09 -26.11 -2.24
CA THR A 598 7.27 -25.68 -3.38
C THR A 598 7.94 -25.93 -4.72
N SER A 599 9.18 -26.40 -4.80
CA SER A 599 9.89 -26.59 -6.07
C SER A 599 9.14 -27.54 -7.01
N ALA A 600 9.05 -27.20 -8.30
CA ALA A 600 8.42 -27.99 -9.34
C ALA A 600 9.42 -28.31 -10.45
N THR A 601 9.25 -29.48 -11.11
CA THR A 601 10.06 -29.86 -12.27
C THR A 601 9.18 -29.81 -13.53
N LEU A 602 9.54 -28.95 -14.47
CA LEU A 602 8.89 -28.88 -15.78
C LEU A 602 9.52 -29.93 -16.71
N LEU A 603 8.68 -30.58 -17.51
CA LEU A 603 9.10 -31.67 -18.44
C LEU A 603 9.12 -31.16 -19.88
N ALA A 604 7.94 -31.07 -20.49
CA ALA A 604 7.72 -30.75 -21.88
C ALA A 604 6.47 -29.89 -22.01
N LEU A 605 6.05 -29.55 -23.23
CA LEU A 605 4.81 -28.83 -23.47
C LEU A 605 3.61 -29.79 -23.52
N LYS A 606 2.51 -29.42 -22.87
CA LYS A 606 1.24 -30.18 -22.89
C LYS A 606 0.68 -30.21 -24.31
N GLY A 607 0.09 -31.37 -24.71
CA GLY A 607 -0.49 -31.55 -26.04
C GLY A 607 0.52 -31.67 -27.16
N ALA A 608 1.81 -31.74 -26.87
CA ALA A 608 2.92 -31.98 -27.81
C ALA A 608 2.83 -31.12 -29.09
N PRO A 609 2.83 -29.79 -29.04
CA PRO A 609 2.78 -28.92 -30.21
C PRO A 609 3.98 -29.20 -31.14
N THR A 610 3.73 -29.18 -32.45
CA THR A 610 4.74 -29.59 -33.44
C THR A 610 5.82 -28.52 -33.62
N GLY A 611 7.08 -28.93 -33.53
CA GLY A 611 8.23 -28.07 -33.88
C GLY A 611 8.53 -26.98 -32.83
N VAL A 612 8.02 -27.13 -31.61
CA VAL A 612 8.33 -26.25 -30.49
C VAL A 612 8.71 -27.03 -29.24
N THR A 613 9.66 -26.51 -28.46
CA THR A 613 10.16 -27.14 -27.25
C THR A 613 10.28 -26.11 -26.14
N LEU A 614 10.16 -26.54 -24.88
CA LEU A 614 10.45 -25.73 -23.71
C LEU A 614 11.95 -25.73 -23.44
N VAL A 615 12.55 -24.57 -23.33
CA VAL A 615 14.00 -24.38 -23.08
C VAL A 615 14.19 -23.68 -21.73
N ALA A 616 14.92 -24.35 -20.84
CA ALA A 616 15.32 -23.75 -19.57
C ALA A 616 16.51 -22.81 -19.77
N GLY A 617 16.39 -21.58 -19.33
CA GLY A 617 17.48 -20.61 -19.28
C GLY A 617 18.33 -20.72 -18.01
N ALA A 618 19.44 -20.00 -17.95
CA ALA A 618 20.25 -19.92 -16.73
C ALA A 618 19.44 -19.30 -15.58
N GLY A 619 19.36 -20.00 -14.44
CA GLY A 619 18.57 -19.55 -13.28
C GLY A 619 17.06 -19.73 -13.42
N SER A 620 16.58 -20.54 -14.38
CA SER A 620 15.16 -20.86 -14.49
C SER A 620 14.65 -21.56 -13.22
N THR A 621 13.45 -21.20 -12.77
CA THR A 621 12.79 -21.78 -11.60
C THR A 621 11.33 -22.11 -11.90
N ALA A 622 10.80 -23.12 -11.22
CA ALA A 622 9.37 -23.41 -11.21
C ALA A 622 8.93 -23.77 -9.79
N ASN A 623 7.79 -23.24 -9.36
CA ASN A 623 7.28 -23.45 -8.01
C ASN A 623 5.77 -23.62 -7.98
N PHE A 624 5.30 -24.54 -7.15
CA PHE A 624 3.90 -24.65 -6.75
C PHE A 624 3.50 -23.43 -5.88
N ASP A 625 2.23 -23.09 -5.89
CA ASP A 625 1.62 -22.05 -5.06
C ASP A 625 1.78 -22.31 -3.56
N THR A 626 1.67 -23.57 -3.14
CA THR A 626 1.91 -24.04 -1.76
C THR A 626 2.55 -25.42 -1.78
N SER A 627 3.21 -25.80 -0.68
CA SER A 627 3.78 -27.16 -0.53
C SER A 627 2.76 -28.24 -0.16
N ALA A 628 1.49 -27.92 0.08
CA ALA A 628 0.47 -28.87 0.49
C ALA A 628 0.16 -29.89 -0.61
N ILE A 629 -0.17 -31.12 -0.21
CA ILE A 629 -0.62 -32.19 -1.13
C ILE A 629 -1.90 -31.74 -1.84
N GLY A 630 -1.99 -31.99 -3.15
CA GLY A 630 -3.16 -31.65 -3.97
C GLY A 630 -2.92 -31.90 -5.45
N SER A 631 -4.01 -32.04 -6.20
CA SER A 631 -4.00 -32.16 -7.65
C SER A 631 -4.35 -30.83 -8.31
N GLY A 632 -3.84 -30.60 -9.53
CA GLY A 632 -4.13 -29.41 -10.32
C GLY A 632 -3.67 -28.09 -9.68
N LYS A 633 -2.68 -28.14 -8.79
CA LYS A 633 -2.12 -26.98 -8.11
C LYS A 633 -1.45 -26.04 -9.11
N SER A 634 -1.58 -24.74 -8.88
CA SER A 634 -0.94 -23.72 -9.71
C SER A 634 0.59 -23.81 -9.61
N VAL A 635 1.26 -23.76 -10.75
CA VAL A 635 2.72 -23.70 -10.87
C VAL A 635 3.08 -22.47 -11.66
N THR A 636 3.97 -21.64 -11.11
CA THR A 636 4.59 -20.52 -11.79
C THR A 636 6.04 -20.82 -12.12
N SER A 637 6.50 -20.39 -13.29
CA SER A 637 7.87 -20.62 -13.73
C SER A 637 8.46 -19.38 -14.38
N THR A 638 9.74 -19.12 -14.11
CA THR A 638 10.52 -18.00 -14.65
C THR A 638 11.75 -18.49 -15.38
N GLY A 639 12.25 -17.70 -16.32
CA GLY A 639 13.50 -17.99 -17.03
C GLY A 639 13.40 -19.10 -18.10
N TYR A 640 12.20 -19.54 -18.45
CA TYR A 640 11.96 -20.47 -19.54
C TYR A 640 11.61 -19.74 -20.84
N THR A 641 12.04 -20.27 -21.98
CA THR A 641 11.74 -19.77 -23.32
C THR A 641 11.28 -20.89 -24.23
N LEU A 642 10.81 -20.53 -25.42
CA LEU A 642 10.45 -21.51 -26.45
C LEU A 642 11.59 -21.63 -27.48
N GLY A 643 11.91 -22.85 -27.88
CA GLY A 643 12.85 -23.18 -28.96
C GLY A 643 12.18 -24.02 -30.01
N GLY A 644 12.91 -24.30 -31.11
CA GLY A 644 12.43 -25.10 -32.24
C GLY A 644 12.01 -24.28 -33.44
N ALA A 645 11.75 -24.95 -34.60
CA ALA A 645 11.50 -24.27 -35.86
C ALA A 645 10.22 -23.43 -35.86
N ASN A 646 9.20 -23.83 -35.10
CA ASN A 646 7.90 -23.17 -35.02
C ASN A 646 7.71 -22.35 -33.72
N ALA A 647 8.79 -22.02 -32.98
CA ALA A 647 8.69 -21.31 -31.71
C ALA A 647 7.95 -19.97 -31.84
N ASN A 648 8.03 -19.31 -32.99
CA ASN A 648 7.38 -18.02 -33.26
C ASN A 648 5.85 -18.08 -33.37
N ASP A 649 5.28 -19.28 -33.62
CA ASP A 649 3.84 -19.48 -33.70
C ASP A 649 3.19 -19.73 -32.34
N TYR A 650 4.01 -19.75 -31.29
CA TYR A 650 3.59 -20.06 -29.93
C TYR A 650 4.08 -19.01 -28.93
N ALA A 651 3.42 -18.96 -27.77
CA ALA A 651 3.80 -18.12 -26.63
C ALA A 651 3.58 -18.87 -25.30
N LEU A 652 4.41 -18.60 -24.31
CA LEU A 652 4.17 -19.06 -22.94
C LEU A 652 2.99 -18.32 -22.33
N ALA A 653 2.27 -18.94 -21.39
CA ALA A 653 1.11 -18.42 -20.73
C ALA A 653 1.53 -17.39 -19.62
N ILE A 654 1.76 -16.14 -20.00
CA ILE A 654 2.27 -15.07 -19.15
C ILE A 654 1.21 -13.98 -19.03
N SER A 655 1.00 -13.48 -17.78
CA SER A 655 0.14 -12.31 -17.51
C SER A 655 0.79 -11.01 -18.01
N CYS A 656 -0.02 -10.03 -18.36
CA CYS A 656 0.47 -8.69 -18.71
C CYS A 656 0.72 -7.76 -17.50
N CYS A 657 0.19 -8.09 -16.33
CA CYS A 657 0.44 -7.37 -15.07
C CYS A 657 1.15 -8.29 -14.09
N GLY A 658 2.24 -7.83 -13.52
CA GLY A 658 3.03 -8.59 -12.56
C GLY A 658 4.32 -9.18 -13.17
N PRO A 659 5.00 -10.05 -12.45
CA PRO A 659 6.22 -10.69 -12.94
C PRO A 659 5.94 -11.53 -14.21
N ALA A 660 6.94 -11.64 -15.09
CA ALA A 660 6.86 -12.41 -16.33
C ALA A 660 6.91 -13.94 -16.04
N ASP A 661 5.97 -14.40 -15.25
CA ASP A 661 5.87 -15.80 -14.81
C ASP A 661 4.93 -16.57 -15.73
N ALA A 662 5.45 -17.59 -16.40
CA ALA A 662 4.60 -18.52 -17.13
C ALA A 662 3.84 -19.44 -16.17
N ARG A 663 2.58 -19.72 -16.47
CA ARG A 663 1.65 -20.45 -15.61
C ARG A 663 1.31 -21.83 -16.18
N THR A 664 1.14 -22.81 -15.30
CA THR A 664 0.66 -24.15 -15.62
C THR A 664 0.11 -24.81 -14.33
N THR A 665 -0.23 -26.09 -14.41
CA THR A 665 -0.70 -26.88 -13.25
C THR A 665 0.04 -28.19 -13.13
N GLY A 666 0.20 -28.67 -11.86
CA GLY A 666 0.82 -29.94 -11.52
C GLY A 666 0.24 -30.54 -10.24
N ASN A 667 0.77 -31.67 -9.79
CA ASN A 667 0.29 -32.37 -8.61
C ASN A 667 1.39 -32.52 -7.56
N ILE A 668 1.03 -32.43 -6.28
CA ILE A 668 1.84 -32.89 -5.16
C ILE A 668 1.13 -34.08 -4.54
N VAL A 669 1.75 -35.27 -4.61
CA VAL A 669 1.19 -36.52 -4.12
C VAL A 669 1.80 -36.90 -2.76
N ALA A 670 1.04 -37.64 -1.96
CA ALA A 670 1.56 -38.14 -0.70
C ALA A 670 2.77 -39.09 -0.93
N ALA A 671 3.73 -39.07 -0.03
CA ALA A 671 4.79 -40.09 -0.01
C ALA A 671 4.17 -41.47 0.20
N VAL A 672 4.49 -42.41 -0.68
CA VAL A 672 4.07 -43.79 -0.51
C VAL A 672 4.86 -44.38 0.66
N VAL A 673 4.20 -44.56 1.80
CA VAL A 673 4.79 -45.29 2.91
C VAL A 673 4.79 -46.78 2.48
N VAL A 674 5.90 -47.28 1.98
CA VAL A 674 6.09 -48.70 1.83
C VAL A 674 6.18 -49.30 3.25
N PRO A 675 5.24 -50.15 3.63
CA PRO A 675 5.37 -50.78 4.94
C PRO A 675 6.68 -51.58 4.99
N PRO A 676 7.40 -51.58 6.11
CA PRO A 676 8.63 -52.33 6.25
C PRO A 676 8.36 -53.80 5.89
N PRO A 677 9.28 -54.50 5.20
CA PRO A 677 9.08 -55.86 4.85
C PRO A 677 8.70 -56.66 6.11
N VAL A 678 7.60 -57.41 5.99
CA VAL A 678 7.16 -58.29 7.09
C VAL A 678 8.30 -59.26 7.38
N VAL A 679 8.90 -59.09 8.55
CA VAL A 679 9.91 -60.07 9.03
C VAL A 679 9.16 -61.36 9.28
N VAL A 680 9.31 -62.32 8.32
CA VAL A 680 8.78 -63.66 8.48
C VAL A 680 9.49 -64.26 9.71
N PRO A 681 8.76 -64.65 10.78
CA PRO A 681 9.39 -65.26 11.94
C PRO A 681 10.08 -66.55 11.49
N PRO A 682 11.25 -66.94 12.06
CA PRO A 682 11.95 -68.14 11.73
C PRO A 682 11.03 -69.33 11.94
N PRO A 683 11.13 -70.42 11.12
CA PRO A 683 10.28 -71.60 11.22
C PRO A 683 10.33 -72.16 12.64
N VAL A 684 9.14 -72.35 13.21
CA VAL A 684 8.98 -72.94 14.56
C VAL A 684 9.54 -74.40 14.50
N VAL A 685 10.56 -74.65 15.28
CA VAL A 685 11.12 -75.98 15.45
C VAL A 685 10.03 -76.87 16.08
N VAL A 686 9.50 -77.82 15.30
CA VAL A 686 8.50 -78.77 15.80
C VAL A 686 9.19 -79.69 16.84
N PRO A 687 8.69 -79.75 18.10
CA PRO A 687 9.26 -80.62 19.08
C PRO A 687 8.98 -82.12 18.70
N PRO A 688 9.85 -83.04 19.06
CA PRO A 688 9.69 -84.48 18.72
C PRO A 688 8.37 -84.99 19.28
N PRO A 689 7.77 -86.10 18.64
CA PRO A 689 6.45 -86.59 19.04
C PRO A 689 6.48 -87.13 20.48
N VAL A 690 5.52 -86.71 21.25
CA VAL A 690 5.30 -87.11 22.63
C VAL A 690 4.66 -88.53 22.57
N VAL A 691 5.26 -89.53 23.28
CA VAL A 691 4.74 -90.88 23.44
C VAL A 691 3.37 -90.81 24.15
N VAL A 692 2.33 -91.32 23.46
CA VAL A 692 0.96 -91.34 23.94
C VAL A 692 0.85 -92.39 25.10
N PRO A 693 0.41 -92.01 26.32
CA PRO A 693 0.08 -93.03 27.35
C PRO A 693 -1.21 -93.80 27.01
N PRO A 694 -1.46 -94.94 27.52
CA PRO A 694 -2.61 -95.83 27.24
C PRO A 694 -3.92 -95.19 27.71
N PRO A 695 -5.08 -95.51 27.10
CA PRO A 695 -6.38 -94.87 27.32
C PRO A 695 -6.89 -95.07 28.72
N VAL A 696 -7.29 -93.86 29.34
CA VAL A 696 -7.95 -93.86 30.66
C VAL A 696 -9.45 -94.09 30.46
N VAL A 697 -10.05 -94.94 31.29
CA VAL A 697 -11.48 -95.31 31.30
C VAL A 697 -12.31 -94.03 31.51
N VAL A 698 -13.29 -93.79 30.64
CA VAL A 698 -14.22 -92.67 30.70
C VAL A 698 -15.29 -92.90 31.82
N PRO A 699 -15.48 -91.99 32.76
CA PRO A 699 -16.62 -92.05 33.70
C PRO A 699 -17.95 -91.56 32.97
N PRO A 700 -19.12 -92.00 33.49
CA PRO A 700 -20.43 -91.71 32.84
C PRO A 700 -20.82 -90.26 32.77
N PRO A 701 -21.72 -89.89 31.84
CA PRO A 701 -22.03 -88.47 31.58
C PRO A 701 -22.71 -87.73 32.71
N VAL A 702 -22.23 -86.51 33.02
CA VAL A 702 -22.78 -85.62 34.04
C VAL A 702 -23.96 -84.89 33.34
N VAL A 703 -25.10 -84.85 34.04
CA VAL A 703 -26.34 -84.15 33.64
C VAL A 703 -26.07 -82.64 33.47
N VAL A 704 -26.41 -82.11 32.27
CA VAL A 704 -26.30 -80.67 31.95
C VAL A 704 -27.40 -79.92 32.67
N PRO A 705 -27.10 -78.84 33.44
CA PRO A 705 -28.13 -77.99 34.00
C PRO A 705 -28.80 -77.09 32.89
N PRO A 706 -30.05 -76.64 33.11
CA PRO A 706 -30.80 -75.88 32.11
C PRO A 706 -30.17 -74.45 31.77
N PRO A 707 -30.42 -73.88 30.61
CA PRO A 707 -29.76 -72.66 30.18
C PRO A 707 -30.09 -71.44 31.06
N VAL A 708 -29.08 -70.68 31.39
CA VAL A 708 -29.18 -69.42 32.15
C VAL A 708 -29.77 -68.34 31.19
N VAL A 709 -30.86 -67.66 31.68
CA VAL A 709 -31.50 -66.55 30.99
C VAL A 709 -30.54 -65.40 30.91
N VAL A 710 -30.26 -65.00 29.68
CA VAL A 710 -29.43 -63.79 29.40
C VAL A 710 -30.21 -62.51 29.77
N PRO A 711 -29.64 -61.61 30.62
CA PRO A 711 -30.29 -60.32 30.92
C PRO A 711 -30.32 -59.41 29.72
N PRO A 712 -31.30 -58.45 29.64
CA PRO A 712 -31.39 -57.51 28.50
C PRO A 712 -30.20 -56.57 28.41
N PRO A 713 -29.91 -56.03 27.19
CA PRO A 713 -28.74 -55.20 26.95
C PRO A 713 -28.76 -53.91 27.79
N VAL A 714 -27.63 -53.62 28.41
CA VAL A 714 -27.40 -52.38 29.19
C VAL A 714 -27.43 -51.18 28.20
N VAL A 715 -28.27 -50.19 28.47
CA VAL A 715 -28.32 -48.90 27.76
C VAL A 715 -27.01 -48.19 27.97
N VAL A 716 -26.28 -47.93 26.87
CA VAL A 716 -25.04 -47.17 26.86
C VAL A 716 -25.35 -45.69 27.19
N PRO A 717 -24.73 -45.09 28.21
CA PRO A 717 -24.94 -43.66 28.46
C PRO A 717 -24.37 -42.81 27.33
N PRO A 718 -24.91 -41.57 27.07
CA PRO A 718 -24.42 -40.68 26.03
C PRO A 718 -22.98 -40.28 26.25
N PRO A 719 -22.21 -39.94 25.18
CA PRO A 719 -20.79 -39.65 25.27
C PRO A 719 -20.55 -38.43 26.16
N VAL A 720 -19.57 -38.54 27.05
CA VAL A 720 -19.09 -37.48 27.93
C VAL A 720 -18.47 -36.41 27.08
N VAL A 721 -18.93 -35.17 27.24
CA VAL A 721 -18.33 -33.97 26.62
C VAL A 721 -16.89 -33.84 27.15
N VAL A 722 -15.91 -33.98 26.25
CA VAL A 722 -14.50 -33.77 26.55
C VAL A 722 -14.28 -32.29 26.84
N PRO A 723 -13.70 -31.87 27.94
CA PRO A 723 -13.34 -30.49 28.19
C PRO A 723 -12.26 -30.01 27.19
N PRO A 724 -12.19 -28.71 26.83
CA PRO A 724 -11.20 -28.20 25.91
C PRO A 724 -9.78 -28.44 26.41
N PRO A 725 -8.79 -28.61 25.51
CA PRO A 725 -7.41 -28.90 25.88
C PRO A 725 -6.82 -27.79 26.73
N VAL A 726 -6.16 -28.17 27.80
CA VAL A 726 -5.39 -27.30 28.68
C VAL A 726 -4.27 -26.69 27.88
N VAL A 727 -4.20 -25.35 27.84
CA VAL A 727 -3.08 -24.60 27.24
C VAL A 727 -1.80 -24.97 28.00
N VAL A 728 -0.92 -25.71 27.36
CA VAL A 728 0.42 -26.00 27.87
C VAL A 728 1.24 -24.71 27.78
N ALA A 729 1.80 -24.28 28.88
CA ALA A 729 2.72 -23.15 28.97
C ALA A 729 3.93 -23.36 28.03
N PRO A 730 4.45 -22.29 27.40
CA PRO A 730 5.60 -22.43 26.53
C PRO A 730 6.84 -22.90 27.28
N PRO A 731 7.73 -23.67 26.62
CA PRO A 731 8.93 -24.21 27.27
C PRO A 731 9.86 -23.09 27.71
N VAL A 732 10.41 -23.22 28.91
CA VAL A 732 11.43 -22.33 29.47
C VAL A 732 12.67 -22.38 28.56
N LEU A 733 13.10 -21.24 28.06
CA LEU A 733 14.34 -21.06 27.31
C LEU A 733 15.55 -21.41 28.17
N VAL A 734 16.26 -22.45 27.80
CA VAL A 734 17.58 -22.77 28.32
C VAL A 734 18.57 -21.73 27.76
N PRO A 735 19.45 -21.13 28.58
CA PRO A 735 20.44 -20.17 28.08
C PRO A 735 21.43 -20.87 27.15
N PRO A 736 21.91 -20.17 26.07
CA PRO A 736 22.82 -20.76 25.11
C PRO A 736 24.20 -21.02 25.75
N SER A 737 24.73 -22.21 25.47
CA SER A 737 26.08 -22.63 25.86
C SER A 737 27.11 -21.70 25.20
N VAL A 738 28.10 -21.31 26.00
CA VAL A 738 29.28 -20.54 25.60
C VAL A 738 30.05 -21.30 24.52
N ILE A 739 30.12 -20.77 23.33
CA ILE A 739 30.99 -21.27 22.24
C ILE A 739 32.39 -20.66 22.43
N SER A 740 33.40 -21.53 22.59
CA SER A 740 34.80 -21.16 22.58
C SER A 740 35.21 -20.49 21.29
N PRO A 741 36.17 -19.53 21.32
CA PRO A 741 36.61 -18.82 20.13
C PRO A 741 37.42 -19.73 19.20
N GLN A 742 37.11 -19.62 17.91
CA GLN A 742 37.85 -20.21 16.81
C GLN A 742 39.10 -19.34 16.50
N PRO A 743 40.24 -19.94 16.09
CA PRO A 743 41.48 -19.18 15.93
C PRO A 743 41.45 -18.26 14.69
N ASP A 744 42.09 -17.11 14.87
CA ASP A 744 42.25 -16.02 13.93
C ASP A 744 42.92 -16.41 12.60
N ILE A 745 42.30 -15.99 11.51
CA ILE A 745 42.94 -15.92 10.17
C ILE A 745 43.61 -14.54 10.05
N PRO A 746 44.87 -14.44 9.70
CA PRO A 746 45.54 -13.15 9.62
C PRO A 746 45.05 -12.31 8.44
N THR A 747 44.47 -11.16 8.75
CA THR A 747 44.18 -10.09 7.79
C THR A 747 45.49 -9.41 7.38
N ILE A 748 45.73 -9.40 6.07
CA ILE A 748 46.82 -8.63 5.46
C ILE A 748 46.46 -7.15 5.52
N TYR A 749 47.15 -6.39 6.36
CA TYR A 749 47.07 -4.94 6.45
C TYR A 749 47.80 -4.30 5.27
N VAL A 750 47.08 -3.56 4.41
CA VAL A 750 47.68 -2.67 3.40
C VAL A 750 47.59 -1.23 3.97
N PRO A 751 48.71 -0.56 4.19
CA PRO A 751 48.72 0.81 4.71
C PRO A 751 48.22 1.80 3.64
N PRO A 752 47.48 2.86 4.02
CA PRO A 752 47.07 3.91 3.08
C PRO A 752 48.25 4.78 2.71
N THR A 753 48.46 4.95 1.41
CA THR A 753 49.42 5.93 0.86
C THR A 753 48.90 7.34 1.12
N THR A 754 49.63 8.09 1.92
CA THR A 754 49.45 9.52 2.16
C THR A 754 49.90 10.32 0.93
N VAL A 755 48.93 11.04 0.32
CA VAL A 755 49.21 12.09 -0.66
C VAL A 755 49.37 13.42 0.12
N PRO A 756 50.43 14.18 -0.10
CA PRO A 756 50.62 15.45 0.62
C PRO A 756 49.65 16.54 0.11
N PRO A 757 49.23 17.49 0.97
CA PRO A 757 48.31 18.55 0.58
C PRO A 757 49.03 19.57 -0.31
N VAL A 758 48.40 19.89 -1.45
CA VAL A 758 48.81 21.00 -2.31
C VAL A 758 48.26 22.28 -1.71
N SER A 759 49.15 23.15 -1.22
CA SER A 759 48.81 24.51 -0.82
C SER A 759 48.57 25.38 -2.05
N ILE A 760 47.34 25.89 -2.24
CA ILE A 760 47.03 26.93 -3.21
C ILE A 760 47.17 28.28 -2.51
N ALA A 761 48.13 29.08 -2.89
CA ALA A 761 48.29 30.45 -2.44
C ALA A 761 47.23 31.34 -3.11
N LEU A 762 46.46 32.08 -2.29
CA LEU A 762 45.62 33.17 -2.73
C LEU A 762 46.48 34.31 -3.30
N VAL A 763 46.30 34.62 -4.57
CA VAL A 763 46.86 35.86 -5.18
C VAL A 763 45.72 36.91 -5.16
N ASP A 764 46.02 37.99 -4.47
CA ASP A 764 45.18 39.19 -4.37
C ASP A 764 45.19 39.94 -5.71
N VAL A 765 44.04 40.24 -6.30
CA VAL A 765 43.92 41.06 -7.53
C VAL A 765 43.06 42.27 -7.22
N PRO A 766 43.55 43.50 -7.44
CA PRO A 766 42.78 44.73 -7.20
C PRO A 766 41.69 44.98 -8.27
N PRO A 767 40.68 45.82 -8.01
CA PRO A 767 39.54 46.01 -8.91
C PRO A 767 39.88 46.90 -10.09
N VAL A 768 39.50 46.48 -11.31
CA VAL A 768 39.62 47.25 -12.54
C VAL A 768 38.24 47.80 -12.95
N ALA A 769 38.23 49.08 -13.28
CA ALA A 769 37.07 49.86 -13.67
C ALA A 769 36.53 49.48 -15.08
N LEU A 770 35.21 49.53 -15.20
CA LEU A 770 34.48 49.36 -16.46
C LEU A 770 34.73 50.51 -17.45
N VAL A 771 35.25 50.15 -18.63
CA VAL A 771 35.22 51.00 -19.84
C VAL A 771 34.52 50.20 -20.94
N SER A 772 33.43 50.74 -21.46
CA SER A 772 32.64 50.17 -22.54
C SER A 772 33.24 50.50 -23.90
N THR A 773 33.48 49.51 -24.75
CA THR A 773 33.72 49.68 -26.18
C THR A 773 32.89 48.66 -26.97
N PRO A 774 32.44 49.03 -28.23
CA PRO A 774 31.51 48.18 -29.00
C PRO A 774 32.21 47.01 -29.71
N PRO A 775 31.47 45.97 -30.12
CA PRO A 775 32.04 44.71 -30.58
C PRO A 775 32.57 44.77 -32.02
N PRO A 776 33.66 44.06 -32.35
CA PRO A 776 34.12 43.91 -33.70
C PRO A 776 33.42 42.79 -34.47
N ILE A 777 33.34 42.95 -35.77
CA ILE A 777 32.73 42.12 -36.82
C ILE A 777 33.44 40.76 -36.88
N ALA A 778 32.68 39.67 -36.91
CA ALA A 778 33.16 38.29 -36.99
C ALA A 778 33.71 37.92 -38.38
N PRO A 779 34.81 37.15 -38.50
CA PRO A 779 35.27 36.56 -39.76
C PRO A 779 34.48 35.33 -40.16
N PRO A 780 34.53 34.89 -41.43
CA PRO A 780 33.67 33.84 -41.98
C PRO A 780 34.03 32.44 -41.41
N TYR A 781 32.96 31.70 -41.18
CA TYR A 781 32.88 30.37 -40.64
C TYR A 781 33.53 29.32 -41.54
N THR A 782 34.54 28.59 -41.06
CA THR A 782 35.02 27.34 -41.68
C THR A 782 34.52 26.17 -40.80
N PRO A 783 33.86 25.14 -41.35
CA PRO A 783 33.36 24.03 -40.57
C PRO A 783 34.52 23.17 -40.04
N PRO A 784 34.42 22.66 -38.78
CA PRO A 784 35.39 21.74 -38.24
C PRO A 784 35.29 20.35 -38.88
N PRO A 785 36.36 19.53 -38.83
CA PRO A 785 36.35 18.17 -39.39
C PRO A 785 35.38 17.27 -38.64
N VAL A 786 34.69 16.41 -39.38
CA VAL A 786 33.75 15.43 -38.87
C VAL A 786 34.48 14.44 -37.94
N LEU A 787 34.18 14.52 -36.68
CA LEU A 787 34.58 13.52 -35.69
C LEU A 787 33.67 12.29 -35.84
N VAL A 788 34.21 11.14 -36.20
CA VAL A 788 33.51 9.88 -36.18
C VAL A 788 33.34 9.50 -34.71
N ILE A 789 32.14 9.76 -34.19
CA ILE A 789 31.76 9.32 -32.85
C ILE A 789 31.34 7.86 -32.96
N THR A 790 32.09 6.94 -32.37
CA THR A 790 31.60 5.60 -32.06
C THR A 790 30.40 5.71 -31.12
N PRO A 791 29.29 5.01 -31.39
CA PRO A 791 28.12 5.11 -30.53
C PRO A 791 28.47 4.62 -29.10
N PRO A 792 27.97 5.31 -28.06
CA PRO A 792 28.10 4.84 -26.70
C PRO A 792 27.44 3.45 -26.55
N PRO A 793 27.89 2.63 -25.61
CA PRO A 793 27.24 1.35 -25.32
C PRO A 793 25.77 1.61 -25.02
N VAL A 794 24.91 0.82 -25.65
CA VAL A 794 23.46 0.84 -25.44
C VAL A 794 23.18 0.75 -23.93
N PRO A 795 22.41 1.69 -23.34
CA PRO A 795 21.98 1.54 -21.97
C PRO A 795 21.21 0.23 -21.86
N VAL A 796 21.54 -0.58 -20.87
CA VAL A 796 20.72 -1.74 -20.49
C VAL A 796 19.34 -1.17 -20.15
N GLU A 797 18.31 -1.47 -20.94
CA GLU A 797 16.93 -1.11 -20.64
C GLU A 797 16.60 -1.58 -19.22
N GLU A 798 16.37 -0.65 -18.31
CA GLU A 798 15.71 -0.99 -17.06
C GLU A 798 14.33 -1.52 -17.41
N ILE A 799 14.15 -2.82 -17.24
CA ILE A 799 12.85 -3.49 -17.40
C ILE A 799 11.91 -2.82 -16.39
N TYR A 800 10.89 -2.12 -16.89
CA TYR A 800 9.78 -1.65 -16.05
C TYR A 800 9.20 -2.87 -15.33
N VAL A 801 9.52 -3.00 -14.07
CA VAL A 801 8.81 -3.88 -13.17
C VAL A 801 7.59 -3.07 -12.70
N PRO A 802 6.36 -3.40 -13.11
CA PRO A 802 5.19 -2.75 -12.53
C PRO A 802 5.29 -2.91 -11.01
N PRO A 803 4.88 -1.91 -10.21
CA PRO A 803 5.05 -1.94 -8.77
C PRO A 803 4.46 -3.25 -8.23
N VAL A 804 5.34 -4.10 -7.73
CA VAL A 804 4.96 -5.32 -7.00
C VAL A 804 4.02 -4.83 -5.92
N ARG A 805 2.79 -5.41 -5.85
CA ARG A 805 1.90 -5.18 -4.71
C ARG A 805 2.75 -5.26 -3.46
N PRO A 806 2.89 -4.20 -2.65
CA PRO A 806 3.57 -4.35 -1.38
C PRO A 806 2.84 -5.49 -0.66
N ARG A 807 3.55 -6.57 -0.35
CA ARG A 807 3.00 -7.61 0.54
C ARG A 807 2.50 -6.85 1.73
N LYS A 808 1.21 -6.98 2.04
CA LYS A 808 0.66 -6.52 3.31
C LYS A 808 1.63 -7.01 4.36
N GLN A 809 2.44 -6.13 4.93
CA GLN A 809 3.02 -6.40 6.23
C GLN A 809 1.79 -6.53 7.12
N ASP A 810 1.66 -7.70 7.76
CA ASP A 810 0.66 -7.91 8.77
C ASP A 810 0.75 -6.73 9.74
N ARG A 811 -0.22 -5.84 9.61
CA ARG A 811 -0.40 -4.72 10.53
C ARG A 811 -1.24 -5.29 11.68
N ASN A 812 -0.55 -5.84 12.65
CA ASN A 812 -1.14 -6.04 13.98
C ASN A 812 -1.32 -4.68 14.66
#